data_a7eb375e4e6f469196d63f4b37f8948b
#
_entry.id   a7eb375e4e6f469196d63f4b37f8948b
#
_cell.length_a   1.000
_cell.length_b   1.000
_cell.length_c   1.000
_cell.angle_alpha   90.00
_cell.angle_beta   90.00
_cell.angle_gamma   90.00
#
_symmetry.space_group_name_H-M   'P 1'
#
loop_
_entity.id
_entity.type
_entity.pdbx_description
1 polymer ?
#
loop_
_entity_poly.entity_id
_entity_poly.type
_entity_poly.pdbx_seq_one_letter_code
_entity_poly.pdbx_strand_id
1 'polypeptide(L)'
;MMELTRRGFFGATGTASAMAITGGVLQEAPAFAEAPTQGDGAEAAPVATYTCDVCVVGAGNSGLSAAVEAAQQGLGVVVLEKQGCQGGGGIGTEGLFAVDSQMQKDAGIQIEPAEVISCEMSYSHNRANGLKWLDLINASGDNIAWLKDCGVNFTGVVDDYHGGQFETFHWFGENRAHDDFTPAMTATAEGLGVQFLLNTPALRLIQNEDGSVAGVVGQKLNGDLIEVDAKTVVLATGGFANNDEYLQEGGFSDTSDVVRFLYGYDGDGVRMALEAGGASNIPRVSGLMQLTVSGAPGGEYGTFGQGDGLVVAGHSACALWVNEDGERFCSEAAGVENWMADMVPSLVHQKLYSVYDAKVFEDAYNGMIMPRIDWEATKAELQQRIDENPYNDFFSADTLDELAEKAAPAVGLDVDVLKTAISTYNEMCEAGDDAYFGKPAEYMQKLENPPYYFCYMPQACMVTFGGIRTNRKMEVVDKDGKPVAGLYSCGVDSADLWPNIYTINVPGGCNANNVNSGRFAGKNAAAYIGEAKLGAVSSEGDTSPSVISQTWAVPEGDLRDGEYSDTERGMFGGITVTVAVEGGKIASISQTNELETAYVGVPAMEDVLIPAVVDGQTLDVDVVGGATRTSIGFLNAVQACLEQAV
;
A
#
# COMPACT_ATOMS: atom_id res chain seq x y z
N MET A 1 7.27 45.20 -17.01
CA MET A 1 6.39 44.22 -16.33
C MET A 1 5.82 43.35 -17.43
N MET A 2 6.41 42.19 -17.64
CA MET A 2 5.93 41.18 -18.58
C MET A 2 5.40 40.02 -17.71
N GLU A 3 4.14 39.70 -17.88
CA GLU A 3 3.54 38.48 -17.30
C GLU A 3 4.18 37.26 -17.94
N LEU A 4 4.85 36.46 -17.13
CA LEU A 4 5.32 35.12 -17.50
C LEU A 4 4.23 34.13 -17.19
N THR A 5 3.57 33.61 -18.21
CA THR A 5 2.63 32.51 -18.09
C THR A 5 3.38 31.19 -17.92
N ARG A 6 2.86 30.32 -17.05
CA ARG A 6 3.40 28.99 -16.64
C ARG A 6 3.65 27.96 -17.76
N ARG A 7 3.60 28.32 -19.02
CA ARG A 7 3.76 27.40 -20.17
C ARG A 7 5.12 27.46 -20.88
N GLY A 8 6.13 28.11 -20.31
CA GLY A 8 7.42 28.39 -20.97
C GLY A 8 8.66 27.74 -20.39
N PHE A 9 8.59 26.77 -19.48
CA PHE A 9 9.78 26.28 -18.77
C PHE A 9 10.25 24.86 -19.15
N PHE A 10 9.61 24.17 -20.07
CA PHE A 10 10.10 22.90 -20.60
C PHE A 10 10.54 23.06 -22.06
N GLY A 11 11.75 23.52 -22.22
CA GLY A 11 12.42 23.56 -23.52
C GLY A 11 13.83 24.11 -23.43
N ALA A 12 14.76 23.18 -23.58
CA ALA A 12 16.16 23.39 -23.98
C ALA A 12 17.23 23.37 -22.88
N THR A 13 18.17 22.53 -23.21
CA THR A 13 19.57 22.34 -22.81
C THR A 13 19.79 21.24 -21.78
N GLY A 14 20.66 20.33 -22.01
CA GLY A 14 21.75 20.11 -22.94
C GLY A 14 22.45 18.82 -22.62
N THR A 15 23.10 18.32 -23.61
CA THR A 15 24.00 17.18 -23.66
C THR A 15 24.88 16.98 -22.43
N ALA A 16 24.81 15.82 -21.80
CA ALA A 16 25.85 15.25 -20.98
C ALA A 16 26.06 13.78 -21.32
N SER A 17 27.27 13.40 -21.34
CA SER A 17 27.89 12.26 -21.98
C SER A 17 27.46 10.92 -21.39
N ALA A 18 27.14 9.98 -22.26
CA ALA A 18 26.95 8.58 -21.96
C ALA A 18 28.27 7.94 -21.49
N MET A 19 28.25 7.29 -20.33
CA MET A 19 29.07 6.11 -20.09
C MET A 19 28.16 4.89 -20.11
N ALA A 20 28.43 4.04 -21.10
CA ALA A 20 27.70 2.80 -21.28
C ALA A 20 28.06 1.83 -20.16
N ILE A 21 27.06 1.49 -19.34
CA ILE A 21 27.03 0.24 -18.63
C ILE A 21 25.96 -0.59 -19.35
N THR A 22 26.36 -1.73 -19.85
CA THR A 22 25.48 -2.72 -20.48
C THR A 22 24.60 -3.35 -19.41
N GLY A 23 23.48 -2.72 -19.15
CA GLY A 23 22.35 -3.24 -18.40
C GLY A 23 21.12 -3.03 -19.28
N GLY A 24 20.23 -4.00 -19.32
CA GLY A 24 19.10 -4.04 -20.22
C GLY A 24 18.30 -2.75 -20.24
N VAL A 25 17.88 -2.38 -21.42
CA VAL A 25 17.00 -1.23 -21.66
C VAL A 25 15.72 -1.51 -20.89
N LEU A 26 15.50 -0.77 -19.81
CA LEU A 26 14.16 -0.61 -19.25
C LEU A 26 13.33 0.09 -20.32
N GLN A 27 12.61 -0.70 -21.10
CA GLN A 27 11.56 -0.18 -21.95
C GLN A 27 10.49 0.34 -21.00
N GLU A 28 10.18 1.62 -21.06
CA GLU A 28 9.09 2.22 -20.29
C GLU A 28 7.86 1.31 -20.43
N ALA A 29 7.44 0.71 -19.31
CA ALA A 29 6.21 -0.07 -19.30
C ALA A 29 5.09 0.84 -19.81
N PRO A 30 4.24 0.38 -20.75
CA PRO A 30 3.10 1.18 -21.15
C PRO A 30 2.30 1.49 -19.88
N ALA A 31 2.18 2.77 -19.58
CA ALA A 31 1.28 3.25 -18.54
C ALA A 31 -0.06 2.52 -18.70
N PHE A 32 -0.75 2.23 -17.60
CA PHE A 32 -2.20 1.99 -17.69
C PHE A 32 -2.71 3.04 -18.65
N ALA A 33 -3.52 2.65 -19.65
CA ALA A 33 -4.00 3.61 -20.62
C ALA A 33 -4.35 4.87 -19.83
N GLU A 34 -3.55 5.93 -20.03
CA GLU A 34 -3.86 7.23 -19.42
C GLU A 34 -5.33 7.44 -19.68
N ALA A 35 -6.06 7.86 -18.64
CA ALA A 35 -7.44 8.26 -18.84
C ALA A 35 -7.44 9.10 -20.11
N PRO A 36 -8.20 8.75 -21.16
CA PRO A 36 -8.06 9.37 -22.46
C PRO A 36 -8.09 10.88 -22.23
N THR A 37 -6.95 11.53 -22.46
CA THR A 37 -6.90 13.00 -22.50
C THR A 37 -8.01 13.36 -23.48
N GLN A 38 -8.92 14.26 -23.10
CA GLN A 38 -10.01 14.74 -23.95
C GLN A 38 -9.42 15.15 -25.31
N GLY A 39 -9.28 14.19 -26.19
CA GLY A 39 -9.09 14.39 -27.61
C GLY A 39 -10.48 14.44 -28.23
N ASP A 40 -10.70 15.34 -29.18
CA ASP A 40 -11.96 15.58 -29.92
C ASP A 40 -12.54 14.35 -30.68
N GLY A 41 -12.32 13.13 -30.19
CA GLY A 41 -12.92 11.89 -30.68
C GLY A 41 -14.14 11.54 -29.83
N ALA A 42 -15.27 11.24 -30.43
CA ALA A 42 -16.46 10.78 -29.71
C ALA A 42 -16.09 9.55 -28.86
N GLU A 43 -16.27 9.65 -27.54
CA GLU A 43 -16.07 8.53 -26.62
C GLU A 43 -16.97 7.35 -27.03
N ALA A 44 -16.47 6.12 -26.98
CA ALA A 44 -17.27 4.96 -27.29
C ALA A 44 -18.51 4.89 -26.37
N ALA A 45 -19.67 4.57 -26.93
CA ALA A 45 -20.86 4.41 -26.11
C ALA A 45 -20.70 3.22 -25.14
N PRO A 46 -21.19 3.32 -23.90
CA PRO A 46 -21.13 2.22 -22.97
C PRO A 46 -21.90 1.00 -23.50
N VAL A 47 -21.34 -0.19 -23.30
CA VAL A 47 -21.97 -1.46 -23.69
C VAL A 47 -23.04 -1.90 -22.70
N ALA A 48 -22.96 -1.43 -21.46
CA ALA A 48 -23.93 -1.68 -20.40
C ALA A 48 -24.12 -0.44 -19.53
N THR A 49 -25.34 -0.27 -19.03
CA THR A 49 -25.68 0.72 -18.01
C THR A 49 -26.28 0.02 -16.80
N TYR A 50 -25.78 0.35 -15.62
CA TYR A 50 -26.35 -0.06 -14.33
C TYR A 50 -27.02 1.15 -13.68
N THR A 51 -28.16 0.94 -13.03
CA THR A 51 -28.84 2.00 -12.27
C THR A 51 -29.01 1.57 -10.83
N CYS A 52 -28.52 2.38 -9.89
CA CYS A 52 -28.54 2.07 -8.47
C CYS A 52 -28.74 3.34 -7.60
N ASP A 53 -28.85 3.15 -6.32
CA ASP A 53 -28.87 4.26 -5.35
C ASP A 53 -27.45 4.74 -5.02
N VAL A 54 -26.53 3.81 -4.79
CA VAL A 54 -25.14 4.07 -4.42
C VAL A 54 -24.18 3.30 -5.30
N CYS A 55 -23.23 3.98 -5.92
CA CYS A 55 -22.08 3.38 -6.54
C CYS A 55 -20.87 3.53 -5.59
N VAL A 56 -20.26 2.43 -5.19
CA VAL A 56 -19.01 2.42 -4.41
C VAL A 56 -17.86 2.11 -5.34
N VAL A 57 -16.81 2.91 -5.30
CA VAL A 57 -15.60 2.72 -6.10
C VAL A 57 -14.48 2.18 -5.22
N GLY A 58 -14.16 0.90 -5.39
CA GLY A 58 -13.21 0.13 -4.59
C GLY A 58 -13.90 -0.81 -3.59
N ALA A 59 -13.45 -2.08 -3.56
CA ALA A 59 -13.96 -3.13 -2.69
C ALA A 59 -12.99 -3.50 -1.56
N GLY A 60 -12.17 -2.55 -1.10
CA GLY A 60 -11.36 -2.68 0.10
C GLY A 60 -12.19 -2.59 1.38
N ASN A 61 -11.55 -2.65 2.56
CA ASN A 61 -12.25 -2.66 3.86
C ASN A 61 -13.24 -1.50 4.04
N SER A 62 -12.89 -0.30 3.56
CA SER A 62 -13.78 0.86 3.64
C SER A 62 -14.94 0.80 2.64
N GLY A 63 -14.67 0.35 1.41
CA GLY A 63 -15.70 0.19 0.39
C GLY A 63 -16.72 -0.90 0.73
N LEU A 64 -16.24 -2.05 1.23
CA LEU A 64 -17.11 -3.11 1.74
C LEU A 64 -17.99 -2.62 2.90
N SER A 65 -17.39 -1.85 3.83
CA SER A 65 -18.15 -1.28 4.95
C SER A 65 -19.21 -0.28 4.49
N ALA A 66 -18.89 0.56 3.47
CA ALA A 66 -19.84 1.50 2.89
C ALA A 66 -20.98 0.77 2.14
N ALA A 67 -20.64 -0.25 1.37
CA ALA A 67 -21.60 -1.03 0.58
C ALA A 67 -22.59 -1.78 1.49
N VAL A 68 -22.07 -2.46 2.52
CA VAL A 68 -22.92 -3.20 3.49
C VAL A 68 -23.81 -2.24 4.26
N GLU A 69 -23.28 -1.14 4.80
CA GLU A 69 -24.10 -0.18 5.56
C GLU A 69 -25.19 0.43 4.65
N ALA A 70 -24.87 0.83 3.41
CA ALA A 70 -25.84 1.37 2.47
C ALA A 70 -26.95 0.34 2.14
N ALA A 71 -26.56 -0.91 1.87
CA ALA A 71 -27.51 -1.99 1.57
C ALA A 71 -28.40 -2.32 2.77
N GLN A 72 -27.87 -2.30 4.00
CA GLN A 72 -28.64 -2.45 5.24
C GLN A 72 -29.66 -1.32 5.44
N GLN A 73 -29.42 -0.11 4.87
CA GLN A 73 -30.42 0.97 4.83
C GLN A 73 -31.48 0.76 3.72
N GLY A 74 -31.39 -0.35 2.99
CA GLY A 74 -32.32 -0.72 1.93
C GLY A 74 -32.08 0.00 0.62
N LEU A 75 -30.84 0.34 0.31
CA LEU A 75 -30.43 0.95 -0.95
C LEU A 75 -29.96 -0.12 -1.95
N GLY A 76 -30.18 0.12 -3.25
CA GLY A 76 -29.54 -0.63 -4.31
C GLY A 76 -28.09 -0.18 -4.48
N VAL A 77 -27.13 -1.11 -4.39
CA VAL A 77 -25.69 -0.81 -4.37
C VAL A 77 -24.94 -1.56 -5.47
N VAL A 78 -24.12 -0.83 -6.23
CA VAL A 78 -23.13 -1.39 -7.17
C VAL A 78 -21.74 -1.03 -6.66
N VAL A 79 -20.81 -1.97 -6.69
CA VAL A 79 -19.39 -1.77 -6.34
C VAL A 79 -18.54 -2.02 -7.58
N LEU A 80 -17.74 -1.03 -8.00
CA LEU A 80 -16.70 -1.21 -9.00
C LEU A 80 -15.38 -1.53 -8.29
N GLU A 81 -14.72 -2.60 -8.73
CA GLU A 81 -13.40 -2.98 -8.23
C GLU A 81 -12.46 -3.23 -9.41
N LYS A 82 -11.29 -2.56 -9.38
CA LYS A 82 -10.31 -2.70 -10.47
C LYS A 82 -9.58 -4.04 -10.46
N GLN A 83 -9.55 -4.71 -9.32
CA GLN A 83 -8.97 -6.04 -9.16
C GLN A 83 -10.00 -7.15 -9.43
N GLY A 84 -9.51 -8.38 -9.56
CA GLY A 84 -10.34 -9.58 -9.74
C GLY A 84 -10.97 -10.10 -8.45
N CYS A 85 -10.72 -9.47 -7.30
CA CYS A 85 -11.24 -9.86 -5.99
C CYS A 85 -11.44 -8.65 -5.08
N GLN A 86 -12.19 -8.86 -4.01
CA GLN A 86 -12.39 -7.89 -2.94
C GLN A 86 -11.22 -7.94 -1.92
N GLY A 87 -11.13 -6.92 -1.06
CA GLY A 87 -10.21 -6.85 0.07
C GLY A 87 -9.21 -5.68 -0.02
N GLY A 88 -8.69 -5.39 -1.22
CA GLY A 88 -7.73 -4.32 -1.42
C GLY A 88 -6.53 -4.41 -0.47
N GLY A 89 -5.89 -3.30 -0.14
CA GLY A 89 -4.74 -3.27 0.78
C GLY A 89 -5.04 -3.62 2.24
N GLY A 90 -6.32 -3.70 2.59
CA GLY A 90 -6.73 -4.08 3.93
C GLY A 90 -6.58 -5.56 4.26
N ILE A 91 -6.33 -6.42 3.28
CA ILE A 91 -6.28 -7.89 3.45
C ILE A 91 -5.24 -8.35 4.47
N GLY A 92 -4.13 -7.62 4.61
CA GLY A 92 -3.05 -7.92 5.55
C GLY A 92 -3.29 -7.44 6.97
N THR A 93 -4.33 -6.64 7.24
CA THR A 93 -4.59 -6.10 8.58
C THR A 93 -5.01 -7.22 9.54
N GLU A 94 -4.49 -7.16 10.78
CA GLU A 94 -4.62 -8.23 11.78
C GLU A 94 -5.79 -8.01 12.75
N GLY A 95 -6.34 -6.82 12.73
CA GLY A 95 -7.43 -6.40 13.62
C GLY A 95 -7.76 -4.93 13.43
N LEU A 96 -8.40 -4.34 14.43
CA LEU A 96 -8.75 -2.92 14.42
C LEU A 96 -8.90 -2.34 15.83
N PHE A 97 -8.82 -1.01 15.90
CA PHE A 97 -9.02 -0.22 17.10
C PHE A 97 -10.50 -0.21 17.52
N ALA A 98 -10.75 -0.30 18.84
CA ALA A 98 -12.00 0.14 19.42
C ALA A 98 -11.83 0.57 20.89
N VAL A 99 -12.76 1.43 21.34
CA VAL A 99 -12.95 1.81 22.74
C VAL A 99 -14.39 1.47 23.13
N ASP A 100 -14.57 1.05 24.38
CA ASP A 100 -15.85 0.70 24.97
C ASP A 100 -16.56 -0.50 24.29
N SER A 101 -15.80 -1.39 23.65
CA SER A 101 -16.34 -2.63 23.10
C SER A 101 -16.79 -3.60 24.20
N GLN A 102 -17.66 -4.55 23.82
CA GLN A 102 -18.05 -5.63 24.76
C GLN A 102 -16.85 -6.50 25.13
N MET A 103 -15.90 -6.72 24.19
CA MET A 103 -14.68 -7.50 24.43
C MET A 103 -13.79 -6.82 25.49
N GLN A 104 -13.62 -5.51 25.45
CA GLN A 104 -12.91 -4.75 26.50
C GLN A 104 -13.62 -4.84 27.84
N LYS A 105 -14.94 -4.70 27.88
CA LYS A 105 -15.73 -4.86 29.11
C LYS A 105 -15.57 -6.23 29.74
N ASP A 106 -15.59 -7.28 28.93
CA ASP A 106 -15.41 -8.67 29.38
C ASP A 106 -13.98 -8.92 29.90
N ALA A 107 -12.98 -8.23 29.33
CA ALA A 107 -11.59 -8.26 29.79
C ALA A 107 -11.28 -7.31 30.96
N GLY A 108 -12.24 -6.46 31.36
CA GLY A 108 -12.04 -5.47 32.43
C GLY A 108 -11.20 -4.26 32.02
N ILE A 109 -11.01 -4.04 30.71
CA ILE A 109 -10.28 -2.92 30.15
C ILE A 109 -11.19 -1.68 30.12
N GLN A 110 -10.69 -0.57 30.68
CA GLN A 110 -11.38 0.72 30.69
C GLN A 110 -10.45 1.78 30.14
N ILE A 111 -10.88 2.47 29.10
CA ILE A 111 -10.11 3.52 28.42
C ILE A 111 -10.98 4.77 28.33
N GLU A 112 -10.47 5.87 28.81
CA GLU A 112 -11.16 7.16 28.70
C GLU A 112 -10.95 7.74 27.28
N PRO A 113 -12.00 8.00 26.50
CA PRO A 113 -11.88 8.54 25.13
C PRO A 113 -11.01 9.79 25.03
N ALA A 114 -11.05 10.65 26.05
CA ALA A 114 -10.28 11.89 26.09
C ALA A 114 -8.77 11.63 26.17
N GLU A 115 -8.33 10.54 26.76
CA GLU A 115 -6.90 10.17 26.86
C GLU A 115 -6.37 9.78 25.48
N VAL A 116 -7.12 8.98 24.72
CA VAL A 116 -6.79 8.60 23.34
C VAL A 116 -6.68 9.84 22.44
N ILE A 117 -7.69 10.71 22.50
CA ILE A 117 -7.69 11.95 21.70
C ILE A 117 -6.50 12.83 22.10
N SER A 118 -6.22 12.96 23.40
CA SER A 118 -5.09 13.77 23.90
C SER A 118 -3.75 13.22 23.40
N CYS A 119 -3.58 11.90 23.36
CA CYS A 119 -2.40 11.25 22.83
C CYS A 119 -2.19 11.63 21.36
N GLU A 120 -3.19 11.40 20.50
CA GLU A 120 -3.12 11.72 19.07
C GLU A 120 -2.93 13.21 18.78
N MET A 121 -3.60 14.06 19.53
CA MET A 121 -3.42 15.53 19.43
C MET A 121 -2.00 15.95 19.83
N SER A 122 -1.43 15.34 20.86
CA SER A 122 -0.05 15.62 21.30
C SER A 122 0.96 15.21 20.24
N TYR A 123 0.88 13.98 19.73
CA TYR A 123 1.77 13.47 18.68
C TYR A 123 1.73 14.31 17.40
N SER A 124 0.56 14.73 17.00
CA SER A 124 0.35 15.55 15.79
C SER A 124 0.60 17.04 16.01
N HIS A 125 1.11 17.45 17.16
CA HIS A 125 1.22 18.87 17.53
C HIS A 125 -0.09 19.64 17.34
N ASN A 126 -1.22 19.05 17.75
CA ASN A 126 -2.59 19.56 17.60
C ASN A 126 -3.05 19.75 16.14
N ARG A 127 -2.47 19.01 15.20
CA ARG A 127 -2.85 19.04 13.78
C ARG A 127 -3.84 17.92 13.39
N ALA A 128 -4.02 16.91 14.25
CA ALA A 128 -4.99 15.85 14.05
C ALA A 128 -6.44 16.39 14.01
N ASN A 129 -7.31 15.69 13.30
CA ASN A 129 -8.72 16.03 13.25
C ASN A 129 -9.47 15.48 14.48
N GLY A 130 -9.40 16.22 15.58
CA GLY A 130 -9.98 15.79 16.86
C GLY A 130 -11.49 15.50 16.82
N LEU A 131 -12.26 16.15 15.93
CA LEU A 131 -13.69 15.85 15.79
C LEU A 131 -13.93 14.51 15.09
N LYS A 132 -13.16 14.17 14.08
CA LYS A 132 -13.25 12.85 13.45
C LYS A 132 -12.73 11.73 14.37
N TRP A 133 -11.69 12.04 15.17
CA TRP A 133 -11.27 11.12 16.24
C TRP A 133 -12.38 10.87 17.25
N LEU A 134 -13.09 11.90 17.67
CA LEU A 134 -14.24 11.76 18.57
C LEU A 134 -15.35 10.90 17.94
N ASP A 135 -15.65 11.10 16.65
CA ASP A 135 -16.63 10.31 15.92
C ASP A 135 -16.21 8.83 15.84
N LEU A 136 -14.93 8.56 15.52
CA LEU A 136 -14.38 7.22 15.47
C LEU A 136 -14.48 6.51 16.84
N ILE A 137 -14.00 7.15 17.90
CA ILE A 137 -13.98 6.58 19.24
C ILE A 137 -15.40 6.27 19.71
N ASN A 138 -16.33 7.20 19.55
CA ASN A 138 -17.71 7.02 19.99
C ASN A 138 -18.46 5.90 19.24
N ALA A 139 -18.05 5.60 18.01
CA ALA A 139 -18.68 4.55 17.21
C ALA A 139 -17.91 3.22 17.24
N SER A 140 -16.67 3.19 17.75
CA SER A 140 -15.76 2.06 17.57
C SER A 140 -16.23 0.79 18.25
N GLY A 141 -16.79 0.86 19.47
CA GLY A 141 -17.38 -0.29 20.14
C GLY A 141 -18.57 -0.88 19.39
N ASP A 142 -19.45 0.00 18.85
CA ASP A 142 -20.57 -0.41 18.01
C ASP A 142 -20.08 -0.98 16.65
N ASN A 143 -18.96 -0.50 16.12
CA ASN A 143 -18.36 -1.04 14.90
C ASN A 143 -17.91 -2.49 15.10
N ILE A 144 -17.32 -2.84 16.25
CA ILE A 144 -16.99 -4.25 16.58
C ILE A 144 -18.25 -5.12 16.63
N ALA A 145 -19.31 -4.65 17.29
CA ALA A 145 -20.56 -5.38 17.37
C ALA A 145 -21.17 -5.60 15.98
N TRP A 146 -21.21 -4.54 15.15
CA TRP A 146 -21.72 -4.59 13.79
C TRP A 146 -20.90 -5.56 12.89
N LEU A 147 -19.58 -5.58 13.01
CA LEU A 147 -18.73 -6.52 12.28
C LEU A 147 -19.02 -7.98 12.67
N LYS A 148 -19.23 -8.24 13.97
CA LYS A 148 -19.64 -9.57 14.44
C LYS A 148 -21.01 -9.97 13.89
N ASP A 149 -21.96 -9.05 13.82
CA ASP A 149 -23.28 -9.29 13.23
C ASP A 149 -23.17 -9.55 11.70
N CYS A 150 -22.16 -9.01 11.04
CA CYS A 150 -21.80 -9.31 9.64
C CYS A 150 -20.99 -10.61 9.48
N GLY A 151 -20.71 -11.34 10.57
CA GLY A 151 -20.02 -12.62 10.52
C GLY A 151 -18.49 -12.55 10.63
N VAL A 152 -17.92 -11.38 10.91
CA VAL A 152 -16.47 -11.24 11.13
C VAL A 152 -16.09 -11.89 12.47
N ASN A 153 -15.08 -12.77 12.43
CA ASN A 153 -14.59 -13.45 13.61
C ASN A 153 -13.50 -12.65 14.32
N PHE A 154 -13.46 -12.77 15.63
CA PHE A 154 -12.44 -12.20 16.50
C PHE A 154 -11.93 -13.25 17.46
N THR A 155 -10.66 -13.19 17.84
CA THR A 155 -10.06 -14.11 18.84
C THR A 155 -10.67 -13.98 20.21
N GLY A 156 -11.26 -12.84 20.54
CA GLY A 156 -11.64 -12.46 21.89
C GLY A 156 -10.55 -11.76 22.68
N VAL A 157 -9.33 -11.67 22.14
CA VAL A 157 -8.20 -10.96 22.76
C VAL A 157 -8.26 -9.48 22.37
N VAL A 158 -8.02 -8.63 23.37
CA VAL A 158 -7.79 -7.18 23.19
C VAL A 158 -6.50 -6.84 23.92
N ASP A 159 -5.58 -6.19 23.26
CA ASP A 159 -4.29 -5.80 23.81
C ASP A 159 -3.75 -4.48 23.25
N ASP A 160 -2.48 -4.19 23.52
CA ASP A 160 -1.78 -2.98 23.13
C ASP A 160 -0.99 -3.11 21.80
N TYR A 161 -1.15 -4.21 21.07
CA TYR A 161 -0.46 -4.46 19.81
C TYR A 161 1.04 -4.10 19.87
N HIS A 162 1.83 -4.94 20.52
CA HIS A 162 3.29 -4.79 20.62
C HIS A 162 3.80 -3.53 21.32
N GLY A 163 3.13 -3.13 22.40
CA GLY A 163 3.59 -2.06 23.27
C GLY A 163 3.00 -0.68 22.98
N GLY A 164 1.86 -0.60 22.33
CA GLY A 164 1.07 0.63 22.27
C GLY A 164 0.66 1.12 23.65
N GLN A 165 0.28 2.38 23.75
CA GLN A 165 -0.10 2.98 25.02
C GLN A 165 -1.45 2.47 25.56
N PHE A 166 -2.32 2.03 24.66
CA PHE A 166 -3.71 1.66 24.97
C PHE A 166 -4.05 0.25 24.49
N GLU A 167 -4.72 -0.52 25.32
CA GLU A 167 -5.28 -1.83 24.96
C GLU A 167 -6.54 -1.66 24.10
N THR A 168 -6.35 -1.25 22.86
CA THR A 168 -7.42 -0.92 21.91
C THR A 168 -7.49 -1.87 20.72
N PHE A 169 -6.50 -2.75 20.55
CA PHE A 169 -6.42 -3.61 19.39
C PHE A 169 -7.26 -4.88 19.56
N HIS A 170 -8.20 -5.10 18.64
CA HIS A 170 -9.09 -6.26 18.61
C HIS A 170 -8.64 -7.18 17.47
N TRP A 171 -8.05 -8.31 17.83
CA TRP A 171 -7.51 -9.28 16.88
C TRP A 171 -8.60 -10.04 16.13
N PHE A 172 -8.45 -10.14 14.79
CA PHE A 172 -9.27 -11.05 13.98
C PHE A 172 -8.98 -12.52 14.33
N GLY A 173 -9.94 -13.41 14.04
CA GLY A 173 -9.93 -14.83 14.46
C GLY A 173 -8.71 -15.60 13.96
N GLU A 174 -8.37 -15.47 12.68
CA GLU A 174 -7.17 -16.05 12.04
C GLU A 174 -6.04 -15.03 11.93
N ASN A 175 -6.16 -13.88 12.61
CA ASN A 175 -5.22 -12.76 12.61
C ASN A 175 -5.03 -12.07 11.27
N ARG A 176 -6.01 -12.14 10.34
CA ARG A 176 -5.95 -11.41 9.06
C ARG A 176 -7.33 -11.09 8.51
N ALA A 177 -7.45 -9.90 7.95
CA ALA A 177 -8.67 -9.48 7.28
C ALA A 177 -8.97 -10.33 6.03
N HIS A 178 -7.95 -10.86 5.37
CA HIS A 178 -8.12 -11.81 4.27
C HIS A 178 -8.98 -13.01 4.66
N ASP A 179 -8.79 -13.54 5.86
CA ASP A 179 -9.43 -14.79 6.30
C ASP A 179 -10.74 -14.52 7.03
N ASP A 180 -10.87 -13.40 7.75
CA ASP A 180 -12.00 -13.11 8.62
C ASP A 180 -12.90 -11.98 8.11
N PHE A 181 -12.34 -10.82 7.78
CA PHE A 181 -13.10 -9.62 7.42
C PHE A 181 -13.63 -9.69 5.99
N THR A 182 -12.73 -9.89 5.02
CA THR A 182 -13.10 -9.79 3.59
C THR A 182 -14.15 -10.82 3.18
N PRO A 183 -14.02 -12.12 3.52
CA PRO A 183 -15.03 -13.11 3.16
C PRO A 183 -16.38 -12.84 3.83
N ALA A 184 -16.39 -12.49 5.12
CA ALA A 184 -17.61 -12.23 5.87
C ALA A 184 -18.37 -11.01 5.34
N MET A 185 -17.65 -9.91 5.09
CA MET A 185 -18.23 -8.67 4.57
C MET A 185 -18.72 -8.83 3.13
N THR A 186 -17.98 -9.57 2.29
CA THR A 186 -18.41 -9.89 0.92
C THR A 186 -19.69 -10.71 0.92
N ALA A 187 -19.73 -11.81 1.70
CA ALA A 187 -20.93 -12.65 1.80
C ALA A 187 -22.14 -11.87 2.34
N THR A 188 -21.93 -10.98 3.31
CA THR A 188 -22.99 -10.10 3.83
C THR A 188 -23.48 -9.14 2.77
N ALA A 189 -22.58 -8.50 2.01
CA ALA A 189 -22.94 -7.60 0.92
C ALA A 189 -23.74 -8.31 -0.18
N GLU A 190 -23.28 -9.48 -0.62
CA GLU A 190 -23.98 -10.31 -1.62
C GLU A 190 -25.35 -10.76 -1.11
N GLY A 191 -25.43 -11.17 0.15
CA GLY A 191 -26.71 -11.54 0.80
C GLY A 191 -27.70 -10.39 0.88
N LEU A 192 -27.24 -9.15 0.87
CA LEU A 192 -28.07 -7.93 0.81
C LEU A 192 -28.34 -7.46 -0.62
N GLY A 193 -27.86 -8.16 -1.64
CA GLY A 193 -28.09 -7.85 -3.06
C GLY A 193 -27.12 -6.81 -3.66
N VAL A 194 -25.98 -6.54 -3.01
CA VAL A 194 -24.91 -5.71 -3.60
C VAL A 194 -24.35 -6.40 -4.83
N GLN A 195 -24.19 -5.66 -5.93
CA GLN A 195 -23.58 -6.16 -7.15
C GLN A 195 -22.13 -5.71 -7.26
N PHE A 196 -21.19 -6.67 -7.40
CA PHE A 196 -19.77 -6.40 -7.62
C PHE A 196 -19.43 -6.49 -9.10
N LEU A 197 -18.78 -5.45 -9.62
CA LEU A 197 -18.21 -5.40 -10.95
C LEU A 197 -16.69 -5.46 -10.80
N LEU A 198 -16.15 -6.67 -10.75
CA LEU A 198 -14.72 -6.94 -10.61
C LEU A 198 -13.98 -6.71 -11.93
N ASN A 199 -12.66 -6.56 -11.90
CA ASN A 199 -11.84 -6.22 -13.06
C ASN A 199 -12.37 -5.00 -13.85
N THR A 200 -12.96 -4.06 -13.12
CA THR A 200 -13.65 -2.91 -13.70
C THR A 200 -13.20 -1.62 -13.02
N PRO A 201 -12.01 -1.08 -13.39
CA PRO A 201 -11.56 0.21 -12.89
C PRO A 201 -12.55 1.32 -13.23
N ALA A 202 -12.80 2.20 -12.27
CA ALA A 202 -13.52 3.44 -12.50
C ALA A 202 -12.59 4.44 -13.19
N LEU A 203 -13.06 5.06 -14.27
CA LEU A 203 -12.29 6.02 -15.05
C LEU A 203 -12.58 7.46 -14.66
N ARG A 204 -13.85 7.81 -14.50
CA ARG A 204 -14.32 9.17 -14.21
C ARG A 204 -15.69 9.18 -13.57
N LEU A 205 -16.00 10.27 -12.90
CA LEU A 205 -17.35 10.56 -12.40
C LEU A 205 -18.25 11.12 -13.54
N ILE A 206 -19.54 10.90 -13.38
CA ILE A 206 -20.58 11.54 -14.18
C ILE A 206 -21.17 12.66 -13.33
N GLN A 207 -21.25 13.86 -13.88
CA GLN A 207 -21.85 15.02 -13.21
C GLN A 207 -23.02 15.58 -14.00
N ASN A 208 -24.03 16.03 -13.27
CA ASN A 208 -25.12 16.82 -13.82
C ASN A 208 -24.66 18.26 -14.15
N GLU A 209 -25.47 19.00 -14.88
CA GLU A 209 -25.18 20.41 -15.23
C GLU A 209 -25.01 21.33 -14.01
N ASP A 210 -25.58 20.97 -12.87
CA ASP A 210 -25.43 21.70 -11.59
C ASP A 210 -24.19 21.31 -10.80
N GLY A 211 -23.36 20.41 -11.32
CA GLY A 211 -22.15 19.90 -10.70
C GLY A 211 -22.37 18.78 -9.68
N SER A 212 -23.60 18.37 -9.44
CA SER A 212 -23.87 17.20 -8.60
C SER A 212 -23.41 15.90 -9.27
N VAL A 213 -22.93 14.94 -8.50
CA VAL A 213 -22.49 13.63 -9.02
C VAL A 213 -23.71 12.77 -9.30
N ALA A 214 -23.71 12.12 -10.48
CA ALA A 214 -24.80 11.32 -11.02
C ALA A 214 -24.38 9.86 -11.33
N GLY A 215 -23.09 9.53 -11.21
CA GLY A 215 -22.64 8.17 -11.53
C GLY A 215 -21.14 8.07 -11.80
N VAL A 216 -20.76 6.94 -12.40
CA VAL A 216 -19.36 6.56 -12.70
C VAL A 216 -19.29 5.88 -14.06
N VAL A 217 -18.27 6.18 -14.85
CA VAL A 217 -17.88 5.39 -16.01
C VAL A 217 -16.75 4.45 -15.58
N GLY A 218 -16.91 3.15 -15.85
CA GLY A 218 -15.91 2.11 -15.66
C GLY A 218 -15.51 1.47 -17.00
N GLN A 219 -14.44 0.69 -16.97
CA GLN A 219 -13.94 0.00 -18.15
C GLN A 219 -13.70 -1.48 -17.85
N LYS A 220 -14.24 -2.35 -18.70
CA LYS A 220 -13.97 -3.79 -18.68
C LYS A 220 -12.54 -4.09 -19.18
N LEU A 221 -12.02 -5.27 -18.89
CA LEU A 221 -10.69 -5.73 -19.35
C LEU A 221 -10.51 -5.71 -20.86
N ASN A 222 -11.57 -5.92 -21.62
CA ASN A 222 -11.57 -5.86 -23.09
C ASN A 222 -11.62 -4.44 -23.67
N GLY A 223 -11.61 -3.42 -22.80
CA GLY A 223 -11.68 -2.01 -23.18
C GLY A 223 -13.08 -1.43 -23.29
N ASP A 224 -14.13 -2.24 -23.22
CA ASP A 224 -15.52 -1.78 -23.28
C ASP A 224 -15.86 -0.89 -22.08
N LEU A 225 -16.56 0.21 -22.36
CA LEU A 225 -17.04 1.10 -21.31
C LEU A 225 -18.36 0.61 -20.73
N ILE A 226 -18.53 0.79 -19.43
CA ILE A 226 -19.79 0.65 -18.72
C ILE A 226 -20.15 1.95 -18.01
N GLU A 227 -21.42 2.18 -17.81
CA GLU A 227 -21.93 3.32 -17.06
C GLU A 227 -22.68 2.82 -15.82
N VAL A 228 -22.48 3.48 -14.69
CA VAL A 228 -23.25 3.25 -13.46
C VAL A 228 -23.93 4.56 -13.09
N ASP A 229 -25.21 4.67 -13.41
CA ASP A 229 -26.08 5.76 -12.97
C ASP A 229 -26.38 5.57 -11.49
N ALA A 230 -25.95 6.51 -10.66
CA ALA A 230 -26.11 6.44 -9.22
C ALA A 230 -26.53 7.80 -8.63
N LYS A 231 -27.38 7.77 -7.61
CA LYS A 231 -27.76 8.98 -6.88
C LYS A 231 -26.63 9.53 -6.03
N THR A 232 -25.73 8.66 -5.60
CA THR A 232 -24.50 9.01 -4.86
C THR A 232 -23.37 8.09 -5.24
N VAL A 233 -22.14 8.62 -5.14
CA VAL A 233 -20.91 7.87 -5.33
C VAL A 233 -20.06 7.95 -4.06
N VAL A 234 -19.50 6.82 -3.65
CA VAL A 234 -18.55 6.72 -2.52
C VAL A 234 -17.19 6.28 -3.07
N LEU A 235 -16.18 7.15 -2.96
CA LEU A 235 -14.80 6.85 -3.33
C LEU A 235 -14.09 6.14 -2.17
N ALA A 236 -13.54 4.96 -2.44
CA ALA A 236 -12.87 4.08 -1.49
C ALA A 236 -11.68 3.34 -2.14
N THR A 237 -10.90 4.07 -2.97
CA THR A 237 -9.89 3.50 -3.89
C THR A 237 -8.54 3.22 -3.24
N GLY A 238 -8.33 3.62 -1.99
CA GLY A 238 -7.17 3.23 -1.17
C GLY A 238 -5.99 4.19 -1.19
N GLY A 239 -6.16 5.42 -1.66
CA GLY A 239 -5.13 6.46 -1.61
C GLY A 239 -4.20 6.48 -2.82
N PHE A 240 -2.98 7.00 -2.64
CA PHE A 240 -2.10 7.37 -3.74
C PHE A 240 -0.63 6.95 -3.55
N ALA A 241 -0.38 5.84 -2.83
CA ALA A 241 0.98 5.38 -2.52
C ALA A 241 1.84 5.07 -3.76
N ASN A 242 1.24 4.81 -4.91
CA ASN A 242 1.94 4.57 -6.18
C ASN A 242 1.98 5.79 -7.11
N ASN A 243 1.49 6.95 -6.67
CA ASN A 243 1.49 8.16 -7.47
C ASN A 243 2.62 9.10 -7.03
N ASP A 244 3.67 9.18 -7.84
CA ASP A 244 4.86 9.97 -7.53
C ASP A 244 4.56 11.47 -7.38
N GLU A 245 3.70 12.02 -8.23
CA GLU A 245 3.32 13.44 -8.17
C GLU A 245 2.62 13.77 -6.83
N TYR A 246 1.69 12.92 -6.41
CA TYR A 246 0.99 13.12 -5.14
C TYR A 246 1.90 12.87 -3.92
N LEU A 247 2.82 11.90 -4.00
CA LEU A 247 3.81 11.70 -2.94
C LEU A 247 4.73 12.90 -2.80
N GLN A 248 5.22 13.46 -3.92
CA GLN A 248 6.04 14.68 -3.92
C GLN A 248 5.26 15.89 -3.40
N GLU A 249 3.98 16.06 -3.77
CA GLU A 249 3.11 17.07 -3.18
C GLU A 249 2.94 16.87 -1.66
N GLY A 250 2.90 15.61 -1.22
CA GLY A 250 2.84 15.20 0.19
C GLY A 250 4.11 15.41 0.99
N GLY A 251 5.24 15.68 0.33
CA GLY A 251 6.50 16.01 0.99
C GLY A 251 7.67 15.08 0.76
N PHE A 252 7.51 14.00 -0.03
CA PHE A 252 8.65 13.19 -0.46
C PHE A 252 9.51 13.98 -1.44
N SER A 253 10.80 14.12 -1.14
CA SER A 253 11.73 14.88 -2.01
C SER A 253 12.13 14.09 -3.24
N ASP A 254 12.31 12.79 -3.08
CA ASP A 254 12.64 11.83 -4.14
C ASP A 254 11.78 10.57 -3.95
N THR A 255 11.11 10.15 -5.00
CA THR A 255 10.24 8.96 -4.97
C THR A 255 10.86 7.76 -5.68
N SER A 256 12.04 7.92 -6.30
CA SER A 256 12.69 6.87 -7.09
C SER A 256 13.09 5.65 -6.26
N ASP A 257 13.54 5.89 -5.02
CA ASP A 257 14.01 4.86 -4.09
C ASP A 257 12.95 4.47 -3.03
N VAL A 258 11.76 5.07 -3.07
CA VAL A 258 10.69 4.75 -2.10
C VAL A 258 10.15 3.36 -2.38
N VAL A 259 10.30 2.46 -1.42
CA VAL A 259 9.69 1.12 -1.47
C VAL A 259 8.19 1.23 -1.23
N ARG A 260 7.40 0.63 -2.09
CA ARG A 260 5.95 0.62 -1.99
C ARG A 260 5.46 -0.76 -1.63
N PHE A 261 4.84 -0.88 -0.47
CA PHE A 261 4.32 -2.16 0.01
C PHE A 261 3.01 -2.57 -0.67
N LEU A 262 2.26 -1.59 -1.16
CA LEU A 262 0.99 -1.83 -1.83
C LEU A 262 1.03 -1.25 -3.24
N TYR A 263 0.47 -1.97 -4.20
CA TYR A 263 0.45 -1.58 -5.60
C TYR A 263 -0.96 -1.36 -6.10
N GLY A 264 -1.07 -0.52 -7.14
CA GLY A 264 -2.36 -0.18 -7.72
C GLY A 264 -3.11 0.92 -6.95
N TYR A 265 -2.42 1.65 -6.07
CA TYR A 265 -2.96 2.81 -5.35
C TYR A 265 -2.49 4.09 -6.03
N ASP A 266 -3.04 4.32 -7.23
CA ASP A 266 -2.57 5.34 -8.17
C ASP A 266 -3.23 6.72 -7.92
N GLY A 267 -4.07 6.82 -6.90
CA GLY A 267 -4.81 8.05 -6.60
C GLY A 267 -6.06 8.25 -7.47
N ASP A 268 -6.64 7.19 -8.00
CA ASP A 268 -7.82 7.26 -8.89
C ASP A 268 -8.99 8.02 -8.26
N GLY A 269 -9.33 7.69 -7.01
CA GLY A 269 -10.38 8.39 -6.27
C GLY A 269 -10.04 9.83 -5.99
N VAL A 270 -8.78 10.10 -5.64
CA VAL A 270 -8.30 11.47 -5.39
C VAL A 270 -8.44 12.30 -6.66
N ARG A 271 -7.95 11.80 -7.78
CA ARG A 271 -8.08 12.46 -9.10
C ARG A 271 -9.53 12.75 -9.44
N MET A 272 -10.40 11.74 -9.37
CA MET A 272 -11.83 11.90 -9.67
C MET A 272 -12.53 12.92 -8.77
N ALA A 273 -12.19 12.95 -7.47
CA ALA A 273 -12.77 13.92 -6.56
C ALA A 273 -12.32 15.36 -6.87
N LEU A 274 -11.04 15.54 -7.22
CA LEU A 274 -10.49 16.85 -7.60
C LEU A 274 -11.09 17.36 -8.91
N GLU A 275 -11.24 16.49 -9.91
CA GLU A 275 -11.91 16.78 -11.17
C GLU A 275 -13.38 17.20 -10.97
N ALA A 276 -14.06 16.59 -9.98
CA ALA A 276 -15.43 16.94 -9.61
C ALA A 276 -15.54 18.22 -8.76
N GLY A 277 -14.45 18.94 -8.50
CA GLY A 277 -14.42 20.17 -7.73
C GLY A 277 -14.14 19.99 -6.24
N GLY A 278 -13.81 18.81 -5.80
CA GLY A 278 -13.35 18.53 -4.43
C GLY A 278 -12.02 19.20 -4.11
N ALA A 279 -11.71 19.33 -2.84
CA ALA A 279 -10.45 19.88 -2.35
C ALA A 279 -9.49 18.78 -1.86
N SER A 280 -8.18 19.02 -2.04
CA SER A 280 -7.11 18.13 -1.59
C SER A 280 -6.69 18.43 -0.14
N ASN A 281 -6.27 17.37 0.57
CA ASN A 281 -5.54 17.41 1.82
C ASN A 281 -4.08 16.94 1.69
N ILE A 282 -3.62 16.57 0.50
CA ILE A 282 -2.29 15.97 0.26
C ILE A 282 -1.15 16.73 0.96
N PRO A 283 -1.05 18.08 0.87
CA PRO A 283 0.06 18.81 1.48
C PRO A 283 0.08 18.80 3.02
N ARG A 284 -0.90 18.17 3.65
CA ARG A 284 -1.02 18.12 5.12
C ARG A 284 -0.74 16.75 5.69
N VAL A 285 -0.52 15.77 4.84
CA VAL A 285 -0.57 14.38 5.23
C VAL A 285 0.67 13.66 4.75
N SER A 286 1.18 12.80 5.60
CA SER A 286 2.18 11.80 5.25
C SER A 286 1.52 10.43 5.12
N GLY A 287 2.29 9.43 4.70
CA GLY A 287 1.84 8.05 4.72
C GLY A 287 2.06 7.36 6.06
N LEU A 288 1.59 6.14 6.17
CA LEU A 288 2.14 5.16 7.09
C LEU A 288 3.48 4.77 6.51
N MET A 289 4.53 5.28 7.10
CA MET A 289 5.87 5.25 6.55
C MET A 289 6.82 4.64 7.55
N GLN A 290 7.58 3.69 7.08
CA GLN A 290 8.65 3.10 7.85
C GLN A 290 9.90 2.95 6.98
N LEU A 291 11.04 2.83 7.63
CA LEU A 291 12.25 2.41 6.95
C LEU A 291 12.16 0.93 6.61
N THR A 292 12.87 0.49 5.59
CA THR A 292 12.96 -0.92 5.21
C THR A 292 14.39 -1.25 4.82
N VAL A 293 14.67 -2.49 4.51
CA VAL A 293 15.97 -2.91 3.97
C VAL A 293 15.92 -2.88 2.45
N SER A 294 16.97 -2.35 1.83
CA SER A 294 17.10 -2.32 0.38
C SER A 294 16.96 -3.72 -0.22
N GLY A 295 16.23 -3.81 -1.33
CA GLY A 295 15.96 -5.07 -2.00
C GLY A 295 15.06 -6.02 -1.23
N ALA A 296 14.47 -5.61 -0.11
CA ALA A 296 13.30 -6.30 0.42
C ALA A 296 12.19 -6.19 -0.63
N PRO A 297 11.75 -7.30 -1.23
CA PRO A 297 10.73 -7.21 -2.26
C PRO A 297 9.46 -6.66 -1.63
N GLY A 298 8.98 -5.53 -2.14
CA GLY A 298 7.68 -4.98 -1.78
C GLY A 298 6.52 -5.94 -2.11
N GLY A 299 6.82 -7.08 -2.75
CA GLY A 299 5.86 -8.12 -3.10
C GLY A 299 5.47 -9.06 -1.97
N GLU A 300 6.21 -9.10 -0.88
CA GLU A 300 5.89 -9.95 0.26
C GLU A 300 5.03 -9.24 1.32
N TYR A 301 4.18 -8.34 0.89
CA TYR A 301 3.20 -7.74 1.76
C TYR A 301 2.28 -8.81 2.38
N GLY A 302 2.32 -8.85 3.71
CA GLY A 302 1.53 -9.79 4.49
C GLY A 302 2.25 -11.10 4.82
N THR A 303 3.43 -11.35 4.29
CA THR A 303 4.44 -12.11 4.98
C THR A 303 5.31 -11.09 5.68
N PHE A 304 5.15 -10.96 6.94
CA PHE A 304 6.30 -10.60 7.73
C PHE A 304 7.31 -11.71 7.42
N GLY A 305 8.01 -11.55 6.31
CA GLY A 305 8.93 -12.51 5.77
C GLY A 305 10.25 -12.49 6.51
N GLN A 306 11.19 -13.26 6.03
CA GLN A 306 12.54 -13.32 6.59
C GLN A 306 13.22 -11.95 6.64
N GLY A 307 12.92 -11.06 5.66
CA GLY A 307 13.45 -9.69 5.59
C GLY A 307 13.10 -8.77 6.76
N ASP A 308 12.02 -9.05 7.48
CA ASP A 308 11.59 -8.22 8.62
C ASP A 308 12.59 -8.25 9.77
N GLY A 309 13.30 -9.36 9.95
CA GLY A 309 14.36 -9.45 10.96
C GLY A 309 15.53 -8.51 10.68
N LEU A 310 15.89 -8.31 9.41
CA LEU A 310 16.93 -7.35 9.00
C LEU A 310 16.45 -5.92 9.19
N VAL A 311 15.20 -5.65 8.84
CA VAL A 311 14.54 -4.35 9.04
C VAL A 311 14.59 -3.98 10.52
N VAL A 312 14.19 -4.88 11.40
CA VAL A 312 14.15 -4.62 12.86
C VAL A 312 15.52 -4.25 13.45
N ALA A 313 16.59 -4.91 13.05
CA ALA A 313 17.93 -4.57 13.52
C ALA A 313 18.34 -3.15 13.06
N GLY A 314 18.06 -2.80 11.81
CA GLY A 314 18.31 -1.47 11.26
C GLY A 314 17.51 -0.36 11.95
N HIS A 315 16.26 -0.66 12.34
CA HIS A 315 15.37 0.27 13.05
C HIS A 315 15.68 0.40 14.54
N SER A 316 16.53 -0.48 15.09
CA SER A 316 16.78 -0.48 16.53
C SER A 316 17.15 0.91 17.04
N ALA A 317 16.50 1.34 18.11
CA ALA A 317 16.88 2.58 18.81
C ALA A 317 18.33 2.54 19.31
N CYS A 318 18.92 1.35 19.44
CA CYS A 318 20.32 1.17 19.82
C CYS A 318 21.29 1.24 18.62
N ALA A 319 20.81 1.32 17.38
CA ALA A 319 21.64 1.55 16.21
C ALA A 319 22.06 3.02 16.09
N LEU A 320 22.98 3.31 15.18
CA LEU A 320 23.36 4.66 14.76
C LEU A 320 22.80 4.90 13.35
N TRP A 321 22.03 5.95 13.16
CA TRP A 321 21.53 6.36 11.84
C TRP A 321 22.33 7.53 11.28
N VAL A 322 22.72 7.43 10.01
CA VAL A 322 23.41 8.49 9.30
C VAL A 322 22.70 8.79 7.97
N ASN A 323 22.77 10.06 7.55
CA ASN A 323 22.18 10.56 6.31
C ASN A 323 23.09 10.33 5.09
N GLU A 324 22.72 10.90 3.95
CA GLU A 324 23.45 10.89 2.67
C GLU A 324 24.84 11.52 2.74
N ASP A 325 25.14 12.33 3.75
CA ASP A 325 26.45 12.93 3.99
C ASP A 325 27.31 12.11 4.98
N GLY A 326 26.76 11.03 5.53
CA GLY A 326 27.41 10.20 6.56
C GLY A 326 27.31 10.78 7.98
N GLU A 327 26.48 11.79 8.20
CA GLU A 327 26.30 12.48 9.47
C GLU A 327 25.08 11.94 10.24
N ARG A 328 25.22 11.76 11.56
CA ARG A 328 24.09 11.49 12.45
C ARG A 328 23.17 12.71 12.50
N PHE A 329 21.85 12.53 12.36
CA PHE A 329 20.89 13.63 12.14
C PHE A 329 19.70 13.65 13.11
N CYS A 330 19.49 12.62 13.94
CA CYS A 330 18.37 12.56 14.87
C CYS A 330 18.66 11.64 16.06
N SER A 331 17.71 11.55 17.00
CA SER A 331 17.66 10.48 18.00
C SER A 331 17.00 9.25 17.38
N GLU A 332 17.69 8.13 17.39
CA GLU A 332 17.21 6.85 16.88
C GLU A 332 16.13 6.22 17.78
N ALA A 333 15.82 6.83 18.93
CA ALA A 333 14.66 6.48 19.75
C ALA A 333 13.35 6.56 18.97
N ALA A 334 13.31 7.32 17.86
CA ALA A 334 12.22 7.34 16.92
C ALA A 334 11.84 5.94 16.41
N GLY A 335 12.79 5.03 16.30
CA GLY A 335 12.54 3.63 15.90
C GLY A 335 11.77 2.80 16.92
N VAL A 336 11.67 3.24 18.18
CA VAL A 336 10.89 2.58 19.23
C VAL A 336 9.64 3.39 19.58
N GLU A 337 9.79 4.71 19.71
CA GLU A 337 8.69 5.58 20.10
C GLU A 337 7.57 5.58 19.08
N ASN A 338 7.90 5.36 17.81
CA ASN A 338 6.92 5.33 16.74
C ASN A 338 7.41 4.56 15.50
N TRP A 339 7.65 3.27 15.65
CA TRP A 339 8.20 2.43 14.59
C TRP A 339 7.39 2.40 13.29
N MET A 340 6.11 2.79 13.33
CA MET A 340 5.26 2.92 12.13
C MET A 340 5.44 4.28 11.41
N ALA A 341 6.26 5.17 11.94
CA ALA A 341 6.58 6.45 11.33
C ALA A 341 8.04 6.86 11.59
N ASP A 342 8.90 5.89 11.79
CA ASP A 342 10.31 6.07 12.14
C ASP A 342 11.13 6.72 11.01
N MET A 343 10.68 6.64 9.77
CA MET A 343 11.28 7.37 8.66
C MET A 343 11.00 8.88 8.67
N VAL A 344 10.06 9.37 9.48
CA VAL A 344 9.69 10.81 9.47
C VAL A 344 10.90 11.72 9.67
N PRO A 345 11.87 11.43 10.58
CA PRO A 345 13.09 12.23 10.67
C PRO A 345 13.92 12.25 9.39
N SER A 346 13.82 11.23 8.54
CA SER A 346 14.57 11.14 7.28
C SER A 346 13.91 11.84 6.09
N LEU A 347 12.70 12.38 6.23
CA LEU A 347 12.00 13.05 5.13
C LEU A 347 12.71 14.31 4.59
N VAL A 348 13.60 14.90 5.39
CA VAL A 348 14.44 16.03 4.98
C VAL A 348 15.75 15.59 4.34
N HIS A 349 16.00 14.29 4.27
CA HIS A 349 17.18 13.65 3.72
C HIS A 349 16.81 12.78 2.52
N GLN A 350 17.77 12.55 1.63
CA GLN A 350 17.56 11.71 0.45
C GLN A 350 17.77 10.22 0.78
N LYS A 351 18.74 9.93 1.68
CA LYS A 351 19.11 8.56 2.04
C LYS A 351 19.33 8.45 3.55
N LEU A 352 19.07 7.26 4.06
CA LEU A 352 19.37 6.91 5.44
C LEU A 352 20.11 5.57 5.45
N TYR A 353 21.14 5.50 6.29
CA TYR A 353 21.90 4.28 6.54
C TYR A 353 21.92 3.97 8.04
N SER A 354 21.94 2.69 8.37
CA SER A 354 22.05 2.22 9.76
C SER A 354 23.36 1.51 9.99
N VAL A 355 24.00 1.82 11.12
CA VAL A 355 25.21 1.16 11.61
C VAL A 355 24.89 0.50 12.95
N TYR A 356 25.12 -0.79 13.05
CA TYR A 356 24.88 -1.54 14.28
C TYR A 356 25.88 -2.69 14.44
N ASP A 357 25.93 -3.30 15.63
CA ASP A 357 26.81 -4.41 15.93
C ASP A 357 26.03 -5.72 16.18
N ALA A 358 26.75 -6.82 16.39
CA ALA A 358 26.15 -8.12 16.63
C ALA A 358 25.22 -8.14 17.85
N LYS A 359 25.53 -7.32 18.87
CA LYS A 359 24.69 -7.24 20.07
C LYS A 359 23.37 -6.52 19.79
N VAL A 360 23.39 -5.41 19.03
CA VAL A 360 22.16 -4.71 18.59
C VAL A 360 21.29 -5.65 17.78
N PHE A 361 21.88 -6.42 16.86
CA PHE A 361 21.16 -7.43 16.09
C PHE A 361 20.54 -8.51 16.98
N GLU A 362 21.30 -9.04 17.94
CA GLU A 362 20.82 -10.08 18.86
C GLU A 362 19.74 -9.55 19.82
N ASP A 363 19.89 -8.33 20.33
CA ASP A 363 18.93 -7.69 21.24
C ASP A 363 17.62 -7.35 20.49
N ALA A 364 17.69 -6.87 19.27
CA ALA A 364 16.54 -6.67 18.41
C ALA A 364 15.80 -8.00 18.18
N TYR A 365 16.55 -9.05 17.93
CA TYR A 365 16.07 -10.41 17.83
C TYR A 365 15.30 -10.86 19.08
N ASN A 366 15.92 -10.74 20.27
CA ASN A 366 15.35 -11.23 21.52
C ASN A 366 14.17 -10.37 22.02
N GLY A 367 14.11 -9.12 21.61
CA GLY A 367 13.06 -8.17 21.98
C GLY A 367 11.82 -8.22 21.10
N MET A 368 11.88 -8.90 19.97
CA MET A 368 10.73 -8.95 19.07
C MET A 368 9.62 -9.87 19.57
N ILE A 369 8.45 -9.29 19.62
CA ILE A 369 7.20 -9.95 20.05
C ILE A 369 6.43 -10.54 18.85
N MET A 370 6.93 -10.41 17.61
CA MET A 370 6.24 -10.91 16.43
C MET A 370 6.40 -12.43 16.31
N PRO A 371 5.33 -13.23 16.51
CA PRO A 371 5.43 -14.69 16.55
C PRO A 371 5.69 -15.34 15.20
N ARG A 372 5.81 -14.55 14.13
CA ARG A 372 5.95 -15.02 12.74
C ARG A 372 7.36 -14.98 12.21
N ILE A 373 8.32 -14.38 12.92
CA ILE A 373 9.70 -14.28 12.45
C ILE A 373 10.46 -15.54 12.80
N ASP A 374 10.94 -16.21 11.77
CA ASP A 374 11.90 -17.31 11.90
C ASP A 374 13.32 -16.74 11.99
N TRP A 375 13.84 -16.66 13.19
CA TRP A 375 15.12 -16.06 13.47
C TRP A 375 16.33 -16.83 12.92
N GLU A 376 16.25 -18.13 12.83
CA GLU A 376 17.34 -18.89 12.19
C GLU A 376 17.35 -18.64 10.68
N ALA A 377 16.18 -18.51 10.07
CA ALA A 377 16.05 -18.07 8.69
C ALA A 377 16.54 -16.63 8.50
N THR A 378 16.19 -15.70 9.41
CA THR A 378 16.67 -14.30 9.39
C THR A 378 18.18 -14.20 9.46
N LYS A 379 18.84 -14.99 10.31
CA LYS A 379 20.31 -15.04 10.37
C LYS A 379 20.93 -15.56 9.06
N ALA A 380 20.32 -16.59 8.47
CA ALA A 380 20.77 -17.12 7.19
C ALA A 380 20.60 -16.08 6.06
N GLU A 381 19.49 -15.34 6.06
CA GLU A 381 19.24 -14.25 5.13
C GLU A 381 20.24 -13.10 5.30
N LEU A 382 20.52 -12.69 6.54
CA LEU A 382 21.55 -11.69 6.80
C LEU A 382 22.90 -12.12 6.22
N GLN A 383 23.30 -13.37 6.43
CA GLN A 383 24.56 -13.88 5.89
C GLN A 383 24.54 -13.89 4.37
N GLN A 384 23.43 -14.32 3.76
CA GLN A 384 23.25 -14.30 2.30
C GLN A 384 23.33 -12.86 1.75
N ARG A 385 22.65 -11.90 2.38
CA ARG A 385 22.69 -10.49 1.98
C ARG A 385 24.11 -9.91 2.03
N ILE A 386 24.89 -10.29 3.02
CA ILE A 386 26.28 -9.86 3.15
C ILE A 386 27.17 -10.51 2.07
N ASP A 387 26.98 -11.80 1.82
CA ASP A 387 27.80 -12.59 0.88
C ASP A 387 27.51 -12.20 -0.58
N GLU A 388 26.25 -12.07 -0.94
CA GLU A 388 25.80 -11.74 -2.29
C GLU A 388 25.84 -10.24 -2.57
N ASN A 389 25.46 -9.42 -1.59
CA ASN A 389 25.37 -7.97 -1.65
C ASN A 389 24.93 -7.42 -3.02
N PRO A 390 23.76 -7.88 -3.56
CA PRO A 390 23.37 -7.66 -4.95
C PRO A 390 23.17 -6.18 -5.29
N TYR A 391 22.85 -5.35 -4.28
CA TYR A 391 22.63 -3.91 -4.42
C TYR A 391 23.81 -3.07 -3.92
N ASN A 392 24.89 -3.73 -3.45
CA ASN A 392 26.07 -3.08 -2.92
C ASN A 392 25.77 -2.07 -1.79
N ASP A 393 24.89 -2.46 -0.87
CA ASP A 393 24.29 -1.61 0.15
C ASP A 393 24.23 -2.25 1.54
N PHE A 394 24.75 -3.47 1.69
CA PHE A 394 24.82 -4.21 2.94
C PHE A 394 26.24 -4.71 3.19
N PHE A 395 26.85 -4.33 4.31
CA PHE A 395 28.25 -4.62 4.61
C PHE A 395 28.45 -5.13 6.01
N SER A 396 29.48 -5.95 6.21
CA SER A 396 29.99 -6.31 7.54
C SER A 396 31.50 -6.28 7.59
N ALA A 397 32.03 -6.07 8.80
CA ALA A 397 33.45 -6.12 9.11
C ALA A 397 33.70 -6.43 10.59
N ASP A 398 34.93 -6.85 10.91
CA ASP A 398 35.33 -7.15 12.29
C ASP A 398 35.75 -5.91 13.09
N THR A 399 35.94 -4.78 12.40
CA THR A 399 36.23 -3.49 13.04
C THR A 399 35.37 -2.38 12.40
N LEU A 400 35.07 -1.33 13.20
CA LEU A 400 34.31 -0.17 12.72
C LEU A 400 35.08 0.62 11.64
N ASP A 401 36.40 0.66 11.72
CA ASP A 401 37.26 1.30 10.72
C ASP A 401 37.18 0.58 9.37
N GLU A 402 37.31 -0.74 9.38
CA GLU A 402 37.14 -1.58 8.16
C GLU A 402 35.74 -1.47 7.60
N LEU A 403 34.71 -1.43 8.47
CA LEU A 403 33.33 -1.24 8.01
C LEU A 403 33.16 0.08 7.26
N ALA A 404 33.65 1.18 7.83
CA ALA A 404 33.57 2.49 7.21
C ALA A 404 34.37 2.54 5.88
N GLU A 405 35.59 1.98 5.86
CA GLU A 405 36.44 1.91 4.66
C GLU A 405 35.82 1.07 3.53
N LYS A 406 35.03 0.05 3.88
CA LYS A 406 34.34 -0.83 2.93
C LYS A 406 33.01 -0.23 2.45
N ALA A 407 32.17 0.24 3.39
CA ALA A 407 30.82 0.68 3.10
C ALA A 407 30.76 2.09 2.49
N ALA A 408 31.43 3.07 3.09
CA ALA A 408 31.28 4.47 2.70
C ALA A 408 31.57 4.72 1.21
N PRO A 409 32.69 4.27 0.61
CA PRO A 409 32.95 4.49 -0.81
C PRO A 409 31.93 3.79 -1.73
N ALA A 410 31.41 2.65 -1.27
CA ALA A 410 30.48 1.86 -2.08
C ALA A 410 29.12 2.55 -2.27
N VAL A 411 28.71 3.35 -1.27
CA VAL A 411 27.44 4.08 -1.29
C VAL A 411 27.62 5.59 -1.50
N GLY A 412 28.86 6.04 -1.74
CA GLY A 412 29.17 7.44 -2.06
C GLY A 412 29.35 8.35 -0.86
N LEU A 413 29.55 7.80 0.34
CA LEU A 413 29.85 8.57 1.55
C LEU A 413 31.34 8.87 1.71
N ASP A 414 31.65 9.91 2.50
CA ASP A 414 33.02 10.19 2.92
C ASP A 414 33.38 9.29 4.11
N VAL A 415 34.51 8.57 3.98
CA VAL A 415 35.01 7.62 5.00
C VAL A 415 35.30 8.30 6.34
N ASP A 416 35.92 9.48 6.31
CA ASP A 416 36.34 10.19 7.52
C ASP A 416 35.12 10.79 8.26
N VAL A 417 34.09 11.22 7.51
CA VAL A 417 32.83 11.69 8.07
C VAL A 417 32.12 10.53 8.79
N LEU A 418 31.97 9.37 8.13
CA LEU A 418 31.32 8.20 8.73
C LEU A 418 32.09 7.72 9.97
N LYS A 419 33.44 7.63 9.92
CA LYS A 419 34.26 7.28 11.10
C LYS A 419 34.07 8.27 12.24
N THR A 420 33.95 9.56 11.92
CA THR A 420 33.69 10.60 12.90
C THR A 420 32.32 10.45 13.55
N ALA A 421 31.28 10.18 12.76
CA ALA A 421 29.95 9.93 13.28
C ALA A 421 29.91 8.74 14.25
N ILE A 422 30.56 7.62 13.86
CA ILE A 422 30.65 6.41 14.68
C ILE A 422 31.42 6.66 15.98
N SER A 423 32.59 7.31 15.90
CA SER A 423 33.41 7.58 17.10
C SER A 423 32.69 8.54 18.05
N THR A 424 32.09 9.60 17.54
CA THR A 424 31.34 10.57 18.36
C THR A 424 30.14 9.91 19.04
N TYR A 425 29.39 9.05 18.32
CA TYR A 425 28.29 8.28 18.89
C TYR A 425 28.78 7.39 20.04
N ASN A 426 29.86 6.65 19.83
CA ASN A 426 30.44 5.79 20.88
C ASN A 426 30.94 6.57 22.10
N GLU A 427 31.54 7.76 21.91
CA GLU A 427 31.94 8.64 22.99
C GLU A 427 30.74 9.13 23.83
N MET A 428 29.63 9.48 23.17
CA MET A 428 28.38 9.86 23.85
C MET A 428 27.79 8.68 24.61
N CYS A 429 27.80 7.47 24.03
CA CYS A 429 27.38 6.26 24.74
C CYS A 429 28.22 5.98 25.99
N GLU A 430 29.55 6.15 25.95
CA GLU A 430 30.42 6.03 27.11
C GLU A 430 30.13 7.08 28.19
N ALA A 431 29.75 8.29 27.76
CA ALA A 431 29.36 9.36 28.67
C ALA A 431 27.95 9.15 29.27
N GLY A 432 27.12 8.32 28.66
CA GLY A 432 25.71 8.13 29.01
C GLY A 432 24.85 9.37 28.79
N ASP A 433 25.28 10.25 27.87
CA ASP A 433 24.63 11.53 27.58
C ASP A 433 24.75 11.87 26.08
N ASP A 434 23.64 11.92 25.38
CA ASP A 434 23.59 12.37 24.01
C ASP A 434 23.43 13.89 23.94
N ALA A 435 24.58 14.58 23.92
CA ALA A 435 24.63 16.04 23.87
C ALA A 435 24.07 16.65 22.55
N TYR A 436 23.81 15.84 21.51
CA TYR A 436 23.38 16.35 20.21
C TYR A 436 21.87 16.25 20.03
N PHE A 437 21.29 15.10 20.30
CA PHE A 437 19.87 14.83 19.98
C PHE A 437 19.06 14.33 21.18
N GLY A 438 19.68 14.17 22.35
CA GLY A 438 19.00 13.80 23.58
C GLY A 438 18.42 12.38 23.56
N LYS A 439 19.08 11.46 22.86
CA LYS A 439 18.68 10.04 22.85
C LYS A 439 18.64 9.51 24.29
N PRO A 440 17.53 8.86 24.72
CA PRO A 440 17.42 8.32 26.07
C PRO A 440 18.56 7.35 26.41
N ALA A 441 19.05 7.41 27.62
CA ALA A 441 20.21 6.63 28.04
C ALA A 441 20.02 5.12 27.91
N GLU A 442 18.81 4.63 28.05
CA GLU A 442 18.44 3.22 27.86
C GLU A 442 18.70 2.70 26.43
N TYR A 443 18.73 3.57 25.43
CA TYR A 443 19.02 3.23 24.03
C TYR A 443 20.46 3.56 23.62
N MET A 444 21.25 4.15 24.52
CA MET A 444 22.63 4.51 24.22
C MET A 444 23.54 3.30 24.37
N GLN A 445 23.54 2.46 23.34
CA GLN A 445 24.41 1.28 23.28
C GLN A 445 25.65 1.58 22.45
N LYS A 446 26.83 1.45 23.07
CA LYS A 446 28.10 1.57 22.39
C LYS A 446 28.27 0.42 21.38
N LEU A 447 28.69 0.74 20.17
CA LEU A 447 29.02 -0.25 19.14
C LEU A 447 30.42 -0.82 19.45
N GLU A 448 30.49 -1.98 20.10
CA GLU A 448 31.74 -2.61 20.55
C GLU A 448 31.75 -4.14 20.38
N ASN A 449 30.70 -4.75 19.82
CA ASN A 449 30.54 -6.20 19.70
C ASN A 449 30.60 -6.65 18.23
N PRO A 450 31.76 -7.04 17.70
CA PRO A 450 31.86 -7.49 16.31
C PRO A 450 31.07 -8.80 16.07
N PRO A 451 30.65 -9.07 14.82
CA PRO A 451 30.83 -8.22 13.65
C PRO A 451 29.95 -6.99 13.67
N TYR A 452 30.40 -5.94 12.95
CA TYR A 452 29.67 -4.71 12.75
C TYR A 452 29.01 -4.73 11.39
N TYR A 453 27.85 -4.08 11.29
CA TYR A 453 27.01 -4.05 10.10
C TYR A 453 26.71 -2.61 9.68
N PHE A 454 26.60 -2.43 8.39
CA PHE A 454 26.12 -1.21 7.75
C PHE A 454 25.09 -1.58 6.71
N CYS A 455 23.94 -0.92 6.69
CA CYS A 455 22.94 -1.15 5.66
C CYS A 455 22.26 0.15 5.22
N TYR A 456 21.89 0.21 3.95
CA TYR A 456 20.99 1.22 3.42
C TYR A 456 19.55 0.92 3.89
N MET A 457 18.88 1.96 4.36
CA MET A 457 17.50 1.91 4.85
C MET A 457 16.64 2.82 3.98
N PRO A 458 16.11 2.34 2.84
CA PRO A 458 15.22 3.14 2.00
C PRO A 458 13.94 3.50 2.75
N GLN A 459 13.39 4.65 2.38
CA GLN A 459 12.07 5.05 2.82
C GLN A 459 11.02 4.11 2.21
N ALA A 460 9.99 3.78 2.97
CA ALA A 460 8.91 2.92 2.49
C ALA A 460 7.55 3.55 2.76
N CYS A 461 6.66 3.46 1.78
CA CYS A 461 5.28 3.90 1.90
C CYS A 461 4.34 2.71 1.85
N MET A 462 3.67 2.43 2.96
CA MET A 462 2.67 1.37 3.03
C MET A 462 1.30 1.86 2.54
N VAL A 463 0.82 2.94 3.12
CA VAL A 463 -0.43 3.62 2.73
C VAL A 463 -0.26 5.12 2.91
N THR A 464 -1.06 5.90 2.19
CA THR A 464 -1.13 7.36 2.37
C THR A 464 -2.31 7.73 3.25
N PHE A 465 -2.22 8.86 3.95
CA PHE A 465 -3.32 9.46 4.68
C PHE A 465 -3.68 10.81 4.07
N GLY A 466 -4.98 11.14 4.05
CA GLY A 466 -5.47 12.34 3.38
C GLY A 466 -5.89 12.09 1.94
N GLY A 467 -5.50 12.96 1.04
CA GLY A 467 -5.92 12.95 -0.36
C GLY A 467 -7.16 13.80 -0.56
N ILE A 468 -8.34 13.30 -0.27
CA ILE A 468 -9.60 14.00 -0.46
C ILE A 468 -10.05 14.66 0.84
N ARG A 469 -10.38 15.94 0.77
CA ARG A 469 -10.95 16.65 1.92
C ARG A 469 -12.42 16.32 2.09
N THR A 470 -12.80 15.81 3.28
CA THR A 470 -14.18 15.50 3.64
C THR A 470 -14.61 16.19 4.93
N ASN A 471 -15.92 16.37 5.10
CA ASN A 471 -16.50 16.76 6.38
C ASN A 471 -16.78 15.54 7.28
N ARG A 472 -17.36 15.75 8.47
CA ARG A 472 -17.69 14.67 9.42
C ARG A 472 -18.73 13.65 8.90
N LYS A 473 -19.46 13.97 7.83
CA LYS A 473 -20.42 13.08 7.18
C LYS A 473 -19.80 12.28 6.04
N MET A 474 -18.48 12.41 5.83
CA MET A 474 -17.75 11.83 4.70
C MET A 474 -18.16 12.43 3.34
N GLU A 475 -18.89 13.55 3.31
CA GLU A 475 -19.14 14.30 2.08
C GLU A 475 -17.84 14.94 1.61
N VAL A 476 -17.49 14.76 0.34
CA VAL A 476 -16.37 15.47 -0.29
C VAL A 476 -16.71 16.96 -0.31
N VAL A 477 -15.75 17.80 0.09
CA VAL A 477 -15.97 19.25 0.13
C VAL A 477 -15.03 19.99 -0.83
N ASP A 478 -15.52 21.10 -1.36
CA ASP A 478 -14.74 22.00 -2.20
C ASP A 478 -13.74 22.85 -1.37
N LYS A 479 -13.00 23.73 -2.02
CA LYS A 479 -12.04 24.64 -1.38
C LYS A 479 -12.68 25.57 -0.34
N ASP A 480 -13.96 25.85 -0.47
CA ASP A 480 -14.73 26.72 0.42
C ASP A 480 -15.41 25.93 1.56
N GLY A 481 -15.25 24.60 1.58
CA GLY A 481 -15.81 23.69 2.58
C GLY A 481 -17.27 23.31 2.32
N LYS A 482 -17.79 23.56 1.11
CA LYS A 482 -19.15 23.17 0.72
C LYS A 482 -19.13 21.74 0.16
N PRO A 483 -20.11 20.89 0.49
CA PRO A 483 -20.22 19.57 -0.08
C PRO A 483 -20.38 19.59 -1.60
N VAL A 484 -19.64 18.70 -2.28
CA VAL A 484 -19.94 18.31 -3.66
C VAL A 484 -21.12 17.35 -3.60
N ALA A 485 -22.25 17.79 -4.13
CA ALA A 485 -23.52 17.08 -3.96
C ALA A 485 -23.47 15.65 -4.56
N GLY A 486 -23.87 14.66 -3.78
CA GLY A 486 -23.86 13.26 -4.18
C GLY A 486 -22.50 12.57 -4.10
N LEU A 487 -21.42 13.22 -3.67
CA LEU A 487 -20.08 12.66 -3.61
C LEU A 487 -19.59 12.46 -2.18
N TYR A 488 -19.15 11.24 -1.87
CA TYR A 488 -18.58 10.82 -0.59
C TYR A 488 -17.19 10.22 -0.80
N SER A 489 -16.37 10.22 0.26
CA SER A 489 -15.10 9.50 0.27
C SER A 489 -14.84 8.92 1.64
N CYS A 490 -14.25 7.71 1.68
CA CYS A 490 -13.94 7.02 2.93
C CYS A 490 -12.62 6.26 2.84
N GLY A 491 -12.18 5.75 3.98
CA GLY A 491 -10.94 4.99 4.08
C GLY A 491 -9.71 5.85 3.86
N VAL A 492 -8.72 5.27 3.23
CA VAL A 492 -7.41 5.88 3.00
C VAL A 492 -7.50 7.08 2.04
N ASP A 493 -8.42 7.08 1.09
CA ASP A 493 -8.64 8.21 0.17
C ASP A 493 -8.88 9.55 0.89
N SER A 494 -9.40 9.52 2.12
CA SER A 494 -9.78 10.72 2.88
C SER A 494 -9.44 10.62 4.37
N ALA A 495 -8.41 9.85 4.72
CA ALA A 495 -7.99 9.61 6.10
C ALA A 495 -7.23 10.81 6.68
N ASP A 496 -7.94 11.87 7.06
CA ASP A 496 -7.37 13.10 7.63
C ASP A 496 -7.36 13.12 9.16
N LEU A 497 -7.51 11.98 9.82
CA LEU A 497 -7.31 11.84 11.26
C LEU A 497 -5.85 12.12 11.64
N TRP A 498 -4.91 11.64 10.81
CA TRP A 498 -3.46 11.74 11.00
C TRP A 498 -2.88 12.74 9.98
N PRO A 499 -2.49 13.93 10.38
CA PRO A 499 -2.03 14.93 9.41
C PRO A 499 -0.61 14.68 8.88
N ASN A 500 0.26 14.02 9.67
CA ASN A 500 1.66 13.82 9.31
C ASN A 500 2.35 12.65 10.02
N ILE A 501 1.72 12.05 11.01
CA ILE A 501 2.28 10.92 11.76
C ILE A 501 1.14 9.96 12.11
N TYR A 502 1.31 8.68 11.77
CA TYR A 502 0.49 7.59 12.26
C TYR A 502 1.19 6.96 13.46
N THR A 503 0.55 6.91 14.62
CA THR A 503 1.16 6.38 15.82
C THR A 503 0.71 4.96 16.13
N ILE A 504 1.61 4.16 16.71
CA ILE A 504 1.29 2.84 17.24
C ILE A 504 0.74 2.91 18.66
N ASN A 505 0.79 4.08 19.31
CA ASN A 505 0.27 4.26 20.67
C ASN A 505 -1.25 4.02 20.75
N VAL A 506 -1.94 4.21 19.64
CA VAL A 506 -3.36 3.90 19.46
C VAL A 506 -3.48 2.86 18.33
N PRO A 507 -3.18 1.58 18.62
CA PRO A 507 -3.05 0.57 17.58
C PRO A 507 -4.40 0.23 16.91
N GLY A 508 -4.33 -0.12 15.60
CA GLY A 508 -5.49 -0.52 14.81
C GLY A 508 -6.33 0.62 14.25
N GLY A 509 -5.87 1.89 14.41
CA GLY A 509 -6.63 3.08 14.02
C GLY A 509 -6.95 3.14 12.53
N CYS A 510 -6.01 2.79 11.64
CA CYS A 510 -6.23 2.86 10.20
C CYS A 510 -7.40 1.97 9.76
N ASN A 511 -7.42 0.70 10.17
CA ASN A 511 -8.50 -0.21 9.81
C ASN A 511 -9.82 0.17 10.48
N ALA A 512 -9.79 0.67 11.72
CA ALA A 512 -10.98 1.21 12.38
C ALA A 512 -11.54 2.42 11.63
N ASN A 513 -10.67 3.31 11.12
CA ASN A 513 -11.10 4.42 10.26
C ASN A 513 -11.72 3.92 8.96
N ASN A 514 -11.16 2.87 8.34
CA ASN A 514 -11.73 2.28 7.13
C ASN A 514 -13.18 1.82 7.38
N VAL A 515 -13.42 1.09 8.45
CA VAL A 515 -14.76 0.61 8.82
C VAL A 515 -15.67 1.80 9.17
N ASN A 516 -15.22 2.68 10.04
CA ASN A 516 -16.04 3.78 10.55
C ASN A 516 -16.43 4.77 9.45
N SER A 517 -15.45 5.22 8.64
CA SER A 517 -15.71 6.18 7.57
C SER A 517 -16.57 5.56 6.46
N GLY A 518 -16.36 4.27 6.15
CA GLY A 518 -17.19 3.53 5.22
C GLY A 518 -18.65 3.48 5.68
N ARG A 519 -18.90 3.09 6.94
CA ARG A 519 -20.24 3.09 7.53
C ARG A 519 -20.87 4.48 7.53
N PHE A 520 -20.09 5.52 7.87
CA PHE A 520 -20.58 6.90 7.85
C PHE A 520 -20.93 7.36 6.44
N ALA A 521 -20.12 7.03 5.44
CA ALA A 521 -20.43 7.34 4.05
C ALA A 521 -21.72 6.65 3.60
N GLY A 522 -21.87 5.34 3.82
CA GLY A 522 -23.09 4.60 3.48
C GLY A 522 -24.34 5.15 4.16
N LYS A 523 -24.26 5.44 5.46
CA LYS A 523 -25.36 6.00 6.26
C LYS A 523 -25.76 7.41 5.82
N ASN A 524 -24.79 8.27 5.52
CA ASN A 524 -25.07 9.63 5.08
C ASN A 524 -25.51 9.70 3.62
N ALA A 525 -25.04 8.78 2.75
CA ALA A 525 -25.60 8.59 1.40
C ALA A 525 -27.08 8.22 1.48
N ALA A 526 -27.45 7.29 2.37
CA ALA A 526 -28.85 6.94 2.59
C ALA A 526 -29.69 8.14 3.08
N ALA A 527 -29.16 8.92 4.00
CA ALA A 527 -29.82 10.13 4.48
C ALA A 527 -30.01 11.20 3.39
N TYR A 528 -29.02 11.35 2.49
CA TYR A 528 -29.10 12.25 1.34
C TYR A 528 -30.17 11.81 0.33
N ILE A 529 -30.23 10.52 0.01
CA ILE A 529 -31.21 9.95 -0.92
C ILE A 529 -32.63 10.00 -0.36
N GLY A 530 -32.78 9.70 0.94
CA GLY A 530 -34.07 9.76 1.64
C GLY A 530 -35.12 8.85 1.03
N GLU A 531 -36.34 9.38 0.81
CA GLU A 531 -37.47 8.63 0.24
C GLU A 531 -37.32 8.36 -1.27
N ALA A 532 -36.36 9.02 -1.94
CA ALA A 532 -36.13 8.84 -3.37
C ALA A 532 -35.36 7.55 -3.73
N LYS A 533 -35.13 6.65 -2.75
CA LYS A 533 -34.40 5.39 -2.98
C LYS A 533 -35.10 4.47 -3.99
N LEU A 534 -34.28 3.80 -4.80
CA LEU A 534 -34.72 2.74 -5.73
C LEU A 534 -34.91 1.41 -4.98
N GLY A 535 -34.01 1.13 -4.04
CA GLY A 535 -34.00 -0.06 -3.22
C GLY A 535 -33.51 -1.34 -3.94
N ALA A 536 -33.18 -1.24 -5.22
CA ALA A 536 -32.67 -2.34 -6.02
C ALA A 536 -31.76 -1.83 -7.12
N VAL A 537 -30.91 -2.70 -7.65
CA VAL A 537 -30.10 -2.47 -8.84
C VAL A 537 -30.86 -2.97 -10.07
N SER A 538 -30.81 -2.20 -11.15
CA SER A 538 -31.24 -2.63 -12.47
C SER A 538 -30.13 -2.41 -13.48
N SER A 539 -30.14 -3.16 -14.58
CA SER A 539 -29.13 -3.05 -15.61
C SER A 539 -29.70 -3.32 -16.98
N GLU A 540 -29.10 -2.73 -18.02
CA GLU A 540 -29.40 -2.96 -19.42
C GLU A 540 -28.12 -3.06 -20.25
N GLY A 541 -28.19 -3.65 -21.43
CA GLY A 541 -27.04 -3.88 -22.30
C GLY A 541 -26.27 -5.16 -21.98
N ASP A 542 -25.01 -5.20 -22.35
CA ASP A 542 -24.13 -6.35 -22.11
C ASP A 542 -23.52 -6.33 -20.69
N THR A 543 -24.21 -6.97 -19.76
CA THR A 543 -23.81 -7.11 -18.36
C THR A 543 -22.93 -8.33 -18.09
N SER A 544 -22.41 -9.00 -19.12
CA SER A 544 -21.46 -10.11 -18.93
C SER A 544 -20.27 -9.66 -18.10
N PRO A 545 -19.70 -10.54 -17.26
CA PRO A 545 -18.54 -10.21 -16.45
C PRO A 545 -17.40 -9.64 -17.29
N SER A 546 -16.58 -8.80 -16.68
CA SER A 546 -15.33 -8.32 -17.27
C SER A 546 -14.36 -9.50 -17.39
N VAL A 547 -14.39 -10.15 -18.54
CA VAL A 547 -13.55 -11.30 -18.86
C VAL A 547 -12.63 -10.95 -20.02
N ILE A 548 -11.53 -11.68 -20.11
CA ILE A 548 -10.59 -11.54 -21.19
C ILE A 548 -11.14 -12.28 -22.41
N SER A 549 -11.13 -11.61 -23.55
CA SER A 549 -11.36 -12.25 -24.85
C SER A 549 -10.06 -12.73 -25.51
N GLN A 550 -8.91 -12.45 -24.86
CA GLN A 550 -7.61 -12.86 -25.37
C GLN A 550 -7.43 -14.36 -25.19
N THR A 551 -6.95 -15.02 -26.22
CA THR A 551 -6.54 -16.42 -26.21
C THR A 551 -5.05 -16.50 -26.49
N TRP A 552 -4.39 -17.42 -25.84
CA TRP A 552 -2.98 -17.67 -26.04
C TRP A 552 -2.81 -19.01 -26.74
N ALA A 553 -1.81 -19.12 -27.59
CA ALA A 553 -1.51 -20.35 -28.30
C ALA A 553 0.01 -20.53 -28.43
N VAL A 554 0.46 -21.77 -28.37
CA VAL A 554 1.82 -22.10 -28.79
C VAL A 554 1.96 -21.77 -30.28
N PRO A 555 2.98 -20.98 -30.69
CA PRO A 555 3.15 -20.60 -32.10
C PRO A 555 3.23 -21.82 -33.02
N GLU A 556 2.73 -21.65 -34.25
CA GLU A 556 2.87 -22.70 -35.28
C GLU A 556 4.34 -22.81 -35.72
N GLY A 557 4.91 -24.00 -35.69
CA GLY A 557 6.28 -24.29 -36.10
C GLY A 557 7.00 -25.23 -35.14
N ASP A 558 8.21 -25.64 -35.50
CA ASP A 558 9.06 -26.44 -34.63
C ASP A 558 9.80 -25.51 -33.68
N LEU A 559 9.57 -25.69 -32.37
CA LEU A 559 10.29 -24.95 -31.35
C LEU A 559 11.77 -25.36 -31.35
N ARG A 560 12.65 -24.40 -31.39
CA ARG A 560 14.11 -24.61 -31.30
C ARG A 560 14.52 -24.74 -29.84
N ASP A 561 15.39 -25.71 -29.58
CA ASP A 561 15.96 -25.89 -28.24
C ASP A 561 16.76 -24.64 -27.81
N GLY A 562 16.54 -24.22 -26.57
CA GLY A 562 17.17 -23.00 -26.02
C GLY A 562 16.41 -22.46 -24.82
N GLU A 563 16.93 -21.38 -24.27
CA GLU A 563 16.26 -20.59 -23.23
C GLU A 563 15.85 -19.24 -23.84
N TYR A 564 14.60 -18.86 -23.63
CA TYR A 564 13.98 -17.66 -24.17
C TYR A 564 13.36 -16.87 -23.03
N SER A 565 13.60 -15.57 -22.98
CA SER A 565 13.09 -14.75 -21.90
C SER A 565 12.37 -13.52 -22.45
N ASP A 566 11.27 -13.17 -21.81
CA ASP A 566 10.49 -11.97 -22.10
C ASP A 566 9.85 -11.41 -20.83
N THR A 567 9.49 -10.12 -20.86
CA THR A 567 8.89 -9.42 -19.73
C THR A 567 7.60 -8.75 -20.16
N GLU A 568 6.52 -9.13 -19.51
CA GLU A 568 5.21 -8.56 -19.75
C GLU A 568 4.59 -8.02 -18.45
N ARG A 569 3.65 -7.11 -18.59
CA ARG A 569 3.04 -6.47 -17.42
C ARG A 569 1.99 -7.38 -16.78
N GLY A 570 2.21 -7.68 -15.49
CA GLY A 570 1.22 -8.29 -14.60
C GLY A 570 0.26 -7.29 -13.95
N MET A 571 -0.19 -7.60 -12.74
CA MET A 571 -1.07 -6.70 -11.98
C MET A 571 -0.31 -5.48 -11.45
N PHE A 572 0.86 -5.68 -10.85
CA PHE A 572 1.58 -4.64 -10.11
C PHE A 572 2.93 -4.27 -10.73
N GLY A 573 3.46 -5.07 -11.62
CA GLY A 573 4.76 -4.81 -12.25
C GLY A 573 5.04 -5.71 -13.43
N GLY A 574 6.30 -5.70 -13.87
CA GLY A 574 6.78 -6.61 -14.89
C GLY A 574 6.89 -8.04 -14.35
N ILE A 575 6.47 -9.01 -15.14
CA ILE A 575 6.70 -10.44 -14.91
C ILE A 575 7.67 -10.87 -15.98
N THR A 576 8.91 -11.17 -15.59
CA THR A 576 9.91 -11.74 -16.50
C THR A 576 9.81 -13.26 -16.46
N VAL A 577 9.53 -13.85 -17.60
CA VAL A 577 9.43 -15.29 -17.77
C VAL A 577 10.63 -15.79 -18.57
N THR A 578 11.18 -16.93 -18.16
CA THR A 578 12.18 -17.66 -18.95
C THR A 578 11.63 -19.05 -19.25
N VAL A 579 11.51 -19.38 -20.53
CA VAL A 579 11.04 -20.67 -21.04
C VAL A 579 12.23 -21.45 -21.58
N ALA A 580 12.48 -22.64 -21.04
CA ALA A 580 13.44 -23.59 -21.60
C ALA A 580 12.71 -24.56 -22.55
N VAL A 581 13.23 -24.67 -23.78
CA VAL A 581 12.76 -25.62 -24.78
C VAL A 581 13.81 -26.71 -24.99
N GLU A 582 13.41 -27.99 -24.86
CA GLU A 582 14.25 -29.15 -25.08
C GLU A 582 13.50 -30.19 -25.94
N GLY A 583 14.16 -30.65 -27.00
CA GLY A 583 13.56 -31.61 -27.94
C GLY A 583 12.27 -31.11 -28.60
N GLY A 584 12.19 -29.79 -28.83
CA GLY A 584 11.02 -29.12 -29.42
C GLY A 584 9.81 -29.05 -28.48
N LYS A 585 10.01 -29.13 -27.17
CA LYS A 585 8.94 -29.05 -26.15
C LYS A 585 9.30 -28.06 -25.05
N ILE A 586 8.31 -27.49 -24.43
CA ILE A 586 8.47 -26.69 -23.21
C ILE A 586 8.94 -27.61 -22.09
N ALA A 587 10.22 -27.52 -21.71
CA ALA A 587 10.82 -28.35 -20.67
C ALA A 587 10.60 -27.79 -19.28
N SER A 588 10.74 -26.46 -19.13
CA SER A 588 10.46 -25.75 -17.89
C SER A 588 10.14 -24.29 -18.14
N ILE A 589 9.47 -23.69 -17.19
CA ILE A 589 9.22 -22.25 -17.10
C ILE A 589 9.65 -21.78 -15.72
N SER A 590 10.43 -20.71 -15.67
CA SER A 590 10.71 -19.97 -14.46
C SER A 590 10.23 -18.52 -14.61
N GLN A 591 9.90 -17.89 -13.50
CA GLN A 591 9.50 -16.49 -13.49
C GLN A 591 10.29 -15.73 -12.43
N THR A 592 10.53 -14.46 -12.70
CA THR A 592 10.95 -13.48 -11.72
C THR A 592 9.99 -12.30 -11.81
N ASN A 593 9.56 -11.82 -10.67
CA ASN A 593 8.72 -10.65 -10.57
C ASN A 593 9.17 -9.84 -9.36
N GLU A 594 9.03 -8.54 -9.44
CA GLU A 594 9.43 -7.65 -8.36
C GLU A 594 8.24 -7.26 -7.47
N LEU A 595 7.02 -7.42 -7.97
CA LEU A 595 5.86 -6.70 -7.44
C LEU A 595 4.56 -7.53 -7.35
N GLU A 596 4.54 -8.79 -7.81
CA GLU A 596 3.34 -9.62 -7.74
C GLU A 596 3.10 -10.14 -6.32
N THR A 597 1.82 -10.24 -5.94
CA THR A 597 1.47 -10.62 -4.57
C THR A 597 1.86 -12.05 -4.25
N ALA A 598 2.57 -12.24 -3.13
CA ALA A 598 3.05 -13.54 -2.67
C ALA A 598 1.94 -14.58 -2.39
N TYR A 599 0.72 -14.11 -2.12
CA TYR A 599 -0.42 -15.00 -1.78
C TYR A 599 -1.40 -15.24 -2.91
N VAL A 600 -1.40 -14.40 -3.94
CA VAL A 600 -2.38 -14.46 -5.02
C VAL A 600 -1.67 -14.58 -6.37
N GLY A 601 -0.80 -13.61 -6.70
CA GLY A 601 -0.14 -13.55 -8.00
C GLY A 601 0.91 -14.65 -8.18
N VAL A 602 1.82 -14.78 -7.21
CA VAL A 602 2.90 -15.79 -7.27
C VAL A 602 2.36 -17.21 -7.28
N PRO A 603 1.48 -17.63 -6.34
CA PRO A 603 0.89 -18.97 -6.39
C PRO A 603 0.07 -19.23 -7.65
N ALA A 604 -0.60 -18.22 -8.21
CA ALA A 604 -1.30 -18.38 -9.48
C ALA A 604 -0.36 -18.77 -10.63
N MET A 605 0.84 -18.19 -10.67
CA MET A 605 1.85 -18.54 -11.66
C MET A 605 2.50 -19.90 -11.35
N GLU A 606 3.01 -20.09 -10.14
CA GLU A 606 3.86 -21.24 -9.78
C GLU A 606 3.08 -22.52 -9.54
N ASP A 607 1.95 -22.45 -8.86
CA ASP A 607 1.18 -23.63 -8.47
C ASP A 607 0.13 -24.04 -9.52
N VAL A 608 -0.29 -23.11 -10.40
CA VAL A 608 -1.39 -23.34 -11.34
C VAL A 608 -0.93 -23.21 -12.79
N LEU A 609 -0.44 -22.03 -13.21
CA LEU A 609 -0.19 -21.77 -14.64
C LEU A 609 1.05 -22.49 -15.17
N ILE A 610 2.18 -22.46 -14.46
CA ILE A 610 3.40 -23.13 -14.89
C ILE A 610 3.17 -24.62 -15.06
N PRO A 611 2.61 -25.37 -14.08
CA PRO A 611 2.30 -26.78 -14.27
C PRO A 611 1.33 -27.03 -15.44
N ALA A 612 0.27 -26.22 -15.56
CA ALA A 612 -0.72 -26.39 -16.63
C ALA A 612 -0.11 -26.22 -18.03
N VAL A 613 0.77 -25.23 -18.21
CA VAL A 613 1.44 -24.97 -19.50
C VAL A 613 2.49 -26.05 -19.81
N VAL A 614 3.35 -26.39 -18.84
CA VAL A 614 4.43 -27.36 -19.03
C VAL A 614 3.90 -28.77 -19.24
N ASP A 615 2.97 -29.23 -18.40
CA ASP A 615 2.38 -30.56 -18.53
C ASP A 615 1.47 -30.67 -19.75
N GLY A 616 0.67 -29.63 -20.02
CA GLY A 616 -0.27 -29.57 -21.12
C GLY A 616 0.38 -29.29 -22.48
N GLN A 617 1.61 -28.75 -22.52
CA GLN A 617 2.25 -28.25 -23.76
C GLN A 617 1.33 -27.31 -24.55
N THR A 618 0.60 -26.42 -23.85
CA THR A 618 -0.41 -25.53 -24.41
C THR A 618 -0.45 -24.23 -23.63
N LEU A 619 -0.86 -23.17 -24.29
CA LEU A 619 -1.24 -21.89 -23.66
C LEU A 619 -2.75 -21.71 -23.56
N ASP A 620 -3.53 -22.68 -24.04
CA ASP A 620 -4.98 -22.70 -23.85
C ASP A 620 -5.31 -23.19 -22.43
N VAL A 621 -5.08 -22.29 -21.48
CA VAL A 621 -5.29 -22.49 -20.04
C VAL A 621 -6.12 -21.35 -19.48
N ASP A 622 -6.97 -21.66 -18.50
CA ASP A 622 -7.80 -20.64 -17.85
C ASP A 622 -6.94 -19.71 -16.98
N VAL A 623 -7.30 -18.44 -16.98
CA VAL A 623 -6.72 -17.49 -16.02
C VAL A 623 -7.21 -17.79 -14.60
N VAL A 624 -6.35 -17.56 -13.63
CA VAL A 624 -6.66 -17.85 -12.22
C VAL A 624 -7.57 -16.75 -11.66
N GLY A 625 -8.72 -17.16 -11.11
CA GLY A 625 -9.65 -16.24 -10.44
C GLY A 625 -8.96 -15.50 -9.29
N GLY A 626 -9.13 -14.18 -9.24
CA GLY A 626 -8.44 -13.30 -8.28
C GLY A 626 -7.04 -12.85 -8.72
N ALA A 627 -6.37 -13.58 -9.63
CA ALA A 627 -5.07 -13.22 -10.19
C ALA A 627 -5.12 -12.97 -11.70
N THR A 628 -6.22 -12.49 -12.21
CA THR A 628 -6.50 -12.38 -13.65
C THR A 628 -5.43 -11.60 -14.41
N ARG A 629 -5.04 -10.43 -13.92
CA ARG A 629 -4.04 -9.58 -14.61
C ARG A 629 -2.64 -10.17 -14.55
N THR A 630 -2.27 -10.78 -13.42
CA THR A 630 -1.03 -11.56 -13.28
C THR A 630 -1.00 -12.71 -14.28
N SER A 631 -2.10 -13.46 -14.40
CA SER A 631 -2.24 -14.56 -15.36
C SER A 631 -2.07 -14.09 -16.81
N ILE A 632 -2.64 -12.94 -17.16
CA ILE A 632 -2.50 -12.35 -18.50
C ILE A 632 -1.04 -12.01 -18.78
N GLY A 633 -0.41 -11.24 -17.88
CA GLY A 633 1.00 -10.85 -18.03
C GLY A 633 1.91 -12.07 -18.15
N PHE A 634 1.71 -13.07 -17.31
CA PHE A 634 2.46 -14.32 -17.37
C PHE A 634 2.27 -15.04 -18.72
N LEU A 635 1.04 -15.25 -19.17
CA LEU A 635 0.75 -15.95 -20.44
C LEU A 635 1.23 -15.16 -21.67
N ASN A 636 1.16 -13.83 -21.64
CA ASN A 636 1.76 -12.99 -22.68
C ASN A 636 3.28 -13.18 -22.75
N ALA A 637 3.97 -13.15 -21.62
CA ALA A 637 5.42 -13.35 -21.56
C ALA A 637 5.82 -14.76 -22.04
N VAL A 638 5.08 -15.79 -21.63
CA VAL A 638 5.31 -17.16 -22.12
C VAL A 638 5.12 -17.24 -23.63
N GLN A 639 4.06 -16.65 -24.18
CA GLN A 639 3.83 -16.64 -25.63
C GLN A 639 4.95 -15.90 -26.37
N ALA A 640 5.36 -14.75 -25.89
CA ALA A 640 6.46 -13.98 -26.47
C ALA A 640 7.80 -14.76 -26.44
N CYS A 641 8.09 -15.52 -25.38
CA CYS A 641 9.22 -16.43 -25.33
C CYS A 641 9.13 -17.51 -26.41
N LEU A 642 7.95 -18.13 -26.58
CA LEU A 642 7.75 -19.20 -27.56
C LEU A 642 7.79 -18.67 -29.01
N GLU A 643 7.35 -17.45 -29.26
CA GLU A 643 7.49 -16.76 -30.55
C GLU A 643 8.95 -16.54 -30.93
N GLN A 644 9.85 -16.32 -29.97
CA GLN A 644 11.29 -16.24 -30.20
C GLN A 644 11.89 -17.61 -30.53
N ALA A 645 11.24 -18.69 -30.09
CA ALA A 645 11.70 -20.06 -30.27
C ALA A 645 11.35 -20.68 -31.65
N VAL A 646 10.45 -20.08 -32.42
CA VAL A 646 10.10 -20.50 -33.79
C VAL A 646 10.95 -19.76 -34.85
#